data_1545c0f13d25c135346f3673750bf00c
#
_entry.id   1545c0f13d25c135346f3673750bf00c
#
_cell.length_a   1.000
_cell.length_b   1.000
_cell.length_c   1.000
_cell.angle_alpha   90.00
_cell.angle_beta   90.00
_cell.angle_gamma   90.00
#
_symmetry.space_group_name_H-M   'P 1'
#
loop_
_entity.id
_entity.type
_entity.pdbx_description
1 polymer ?
#
loop_
_entity_poly.entity_id
_entity_poly.type
_entity_poly.pdbx_seq_one_letter_code
_entity_poly.pdbx_strand_id
1 'polypeptide(L)'
;MCATYYARTSDHGYETCAEHLAMAGCLAGGFAKGFGYLDDGLLAGLVHDLGKYSDAFQRRIRNPDHCGPVDHSTAGALLLMRHVCPLAAMAVAGHHAGLPDLGSYGELEGPTFMSRMNRARRAGDCNPLALAQAGEAQLDIPQSAFLHGTRSAKPMTSGKRSERWSLYTDMMLTRMLFSALVDADRLDAEFFTSNRIDRAEHHILESLKKHLGPQNLASGRVPAFDALREASLTVSVERDAEDRSRIDRLAAIMENTADGYLAAPDKRSIDIRRCELLERCLACGKDPSYGTGLYTLTAPTGSGKTISSIAFALEHARTNNLRRVIYVIPYTSIIDQTVGQFEAIFRTDAVLPHYSEAPYQLKNESDMDETDLRRALAAENWNAPIVVTTAVQFFESLYSNATSRCRKLHNIADSVIVFDEAQTLPVPYLRPCVRAIAELVERYGSTAVLCTATQPELQPLFDESFDGDHVRVPEISPFTRDDRDSFRRVTIKRLGDIALDALAERLGHHKQVLCVVNTRSKAQCLHDWLAEDDAEGSFCLTTLQCAADRQRLFAEIRYRLDAGASCRVVSTSLIEAGVDVDFPVAYREEAGLDSVIQTAGRCNREGRRLASESVVHVFSTEGGCAPFLRQNIAAFRAVADRHADLNTDEAVRAYFAEVLCLRNGGVARANVGNDALDRKRILPLHGRDANWPFADIAKRFRLIDTPTIPVYIPLPGEGSLLCERLEHGDMDRTLFRKLGRYAVNVWPRHLEQLKSVGAVLAVGPGKSDEEDCFVLRDMGLYSSRLGLKLDGATADGIFV
;
A
#
# COMPACT_ATOMS: atom_id res chain seq x y z
N MET A 1 -2.28 -48.51 -20.67
CA MET A 1 -2.91 -47.22 -20.31
C MET A 1 -2.04 -46.60 -19.28
N CYS A 2 -1.49 -45.38 -19.52
CA CYS A 2 -0.77 -44.66 -18.45
C CYS A 2 -1.76 -44.34 -17.33
N ALA A 3 -1.33 -44.48 -16.09
CA ALA A 3 -2.15 -44.10 -14.92
C ALA A 3 -2.46 -42.59 -14.99
N THR A 4 -3.73 -42.23 -14.84
CA THR A 4 -4.14 -40.82 -14.77
C THR A 4 -4.00 -40.33 -13.34
N TYR A 5 -3.26 -39.25 -13.13
CA TYR A 5 -3.05 -38.61 -11.84
C TYR A 5 -3.90 -37.35 -11.73
N TYR A 6 -4.48 -37.10 -10.57
CA TYR A 6 -5.41 -36.01 -10.31
C TYR A 6 -4.81 -34.96 -9.39
N ALA A 7 -5.03 -33.68 -9.73
CA ALA A 7 -4.52 -32.53 -8.97
C ALA A 7 -5.51 -32.05 -7.91
N ARG A 8 -6.82 -32.05 -8.25
CA ARG A 8 -7.91 -31.61 -7.36
C ARG A 8 -9.25 -32.23 -7.74
N THR A 9 -10.26 -32.05 -6.87
CA THR A 9 -11.65 -32.49 -7.06
C THR A 9 -12.61 -31.32 -6.88
N SER A 10 -13.73 -31.34 -7.60
CA SER A 10 -14.87 -30.44 -7.39
C SER A 10 -16.17 -31.20 -7.63
N ASP A 11 -17.32 -30.55 -7.51
CA ASP A 11 -18.61 -31.10 -7.87
C ASP A 11 -18.71 -31.44 -9.38
N HIS A 12 -17.82 -30.86 -10.20
CA HIS A 12 -17.71 -31.10 -11.64
C HIS A 12 -16.80 -32.28 -12.02
N GLY A 13 -16.15 -32.93 -11.03
CA GLY A 13 -15.26 -34.07 -11.24
C GLY A 13 -13.81 -33.84 -10.79
N TYR A 14 -12.87 -34.46 -11.54
CA TYR A 14 -11.45 -34.45 -11.22
C TYR A 14 -10.68 -33.66 -12.29
N GLU A 15 -9.81 -32.75 -11.87
CA GLU A 15 -8.80 -32.14 -12.72
C GLU A 15 -7.54 -33.02 -12.76
N THR A 16 -6.96 -33.25 -13.92
CA THR A 16 -5.69 -33.99 -14.02
C THR A 16 -4.49 -33.15 -13.61
N CYS A 17 -3.42 -33.78 -13.09
CA CYS A 17 -2.16 -33.09 -12.83
C CYS A 17 -1.59 -32.44 -14.11
N ALA A 18 -1.75 -33.04 -15.26
CA ALA A 18 -1.29 -32.51 -16.54
C ALA A 18 -2.01 -31.22 -16.92
N GLU A 19 -3.34 -31.18 -16.73
CA GLU A 19 -4.16 -29.98 -16.99
C GLU A 19 -3.75 -28.85 -16.07
N HIS A 20 -3.77 -29.09 -14.76
CA HIS A 20 -3.39 -28.11 -13.75
C HIS A 20 -1.99 -27.52 -13.97
N LEU A 21 -0.96 -28.37 -14.14
CA LEU A 21 0.41 -27.89 -14.32
C LEU A 21 0.60 -27.15 -15.64
N ALA A 22 -0.05 -27.56 -16.73
CA ALA A 22 0.01 -26.85 -18.01
C ALA A 22 -0.68 -25.48 -17.93
N MET A 23 -1.89 -25.40 -17.34
CA MET A 23 -2.63 -24.15 -17.16
C MET A 23 -1.86 -23.18 -16.26
N ALA A 24 -1.48 -23.61 -15.04
CA ALA A 24 -0.71 -22.80 -14.09
C ALA A 24 0.67 -22.38 -14.67
N GLY A 25 1.32 -23.28 -15.42
CA GLY A 25 2.60 -22.98 -16.10
C GLY A 25 2.46 -21.87 -17.13
N CYS A 26 1.49 -22.01 -18.05
CA CYS A 26 1.26 -20.99 -19.08
C CYS A 26 0.85 -19.64 -18.53
N LEU A 27 -0.01 -19.63 -17.51
CA LEU A 27 -0.41 -18.40 -16.83
C LEU A 27 0.79 -17.72 -16.13
N ALA A 28 1.55 -18.48 -15.32
CA ALA A 28 2.70 -17.94 -14.62
C ALA A 28 3.79 -17.44 -15.59
N GLY A 29 4.01 -18.15 -16.70
CA GLY A 29 4.89 -17.72 -17.78
C GLY A 29 4.42 -16.44 -18.45
N GLY A 30 3.12 -16.35 -18.80
CA GLY A 30 2.50 -15.16 -19.36
C GLY A 30 2.57 -13.94 -18.44
N PHE A 31 2.38 -14.14 -17.13
CA PHE A 31 2.52 -13.08 -16.11
C PHE A 31 3.96 -12.62 -15.96
N ALA A 32 4.91 -13.56 -15.90
CA ALA A 32 6.33 -13.27 -15.75
C ALA A 32 6.97 -12.66 -17.02
N LYS A 33 6.33 -12.80 -18.19
CA LYS A 33 6.75 -12.17 -19.45
C LYS A 33 6.81 -10.64 -19.33
N GLY A 34 5.87 -10.01 -18.59
CA GLY A 34 5.80 -8.57 -18.41
C GLY A 34 7.09 -7.98 -17.83
N PHE A 35 7.82 -8.73 -17.01
CA PHE A 35 9.12 -8.33 -16.46
C PHE A 35 10.31 -9.16 -16.99
N GLY A 36 10.14 -9.88 -18.12
CA GLY A 36 11.25 -10.50 -18.87
C GLY A 36 11.65 -11.91 -18.44
N TYR A 37 10.83 -12.61 -17.60
CA TYR A 37 11.13 -13.92 -17.01
C TYR A 37 10.10 -15.00 -17.34
N LEU A 38 9.62 -15.04 -18.59
CA LEU A 38 8.61 -16.00 -19.06
C LEU A 38 9.01 -17.44 -18.74
N ASP A 39 10.23 -17.84 -19.11
CA ASP A 39 10.68 -19.23 -18.97
C ASP A 39 10.78 -19.63 -17.49
N ASP A 40 11.20 -18.72 -16.59
CA ASP A 40 11.22 -18.97 -15.14
C ASP A 40 9.81 -19.13 -14.56
N GLY A 41 8.86 -18.31 -15.01
CA GLY A 41 7.45 -18.41 -14.61
C GLY A 41 6.81 -19.70 -15.08
N LEU A 42 7.01 -20.04 -16.37
CA LEU A 42 6.54 -21.30 -16.97
C LEU A 42 7.10 -22.52 -16.25
N LEU A 43 8.41 -22.57 -16.00
CA LEU A 43 9.04 -23.65 -15.26
C LEU A 43 8.50 -23.77 -13.85
N ALA A 44 8.38 -22.64 -13.13
CA ALA A 44 7.83 -22.65 -11.76
C ALA A 44 6.42 -23.23 -11.73
N GLY A 45 5.55 -22.79 -12.66
CA GLY A 45 4.17 -23.29 -12.74
C GLY A 45 4.08 -24.75 -13.16
N LEU A 46 4.93 -25.23 -14.08
CA LEU A 46 4.95 -26.63 -14.50
C LEU A 46 5.36 -27.61 -13.41
N VAL A 47 6.20 -27.16 -12.46
CA VAL A 47 6.77 -28.08 -11.46
C VAL A 47 6.28 -27.85 -10.03
N HIS A 48 5.49 -26.81 -9.77
CA HIS A 48 5.15 -26.43 -8.39
C HIS A 48 4.49 -27.55 -7.60
N ASP A 49 3.66 -28.34 -8.24
CA ASP A 49 2.86 -29.39 -7.66
C ASP A 49 3.27 -30.81 -8.10
N LEU A 50 4.53 -31.00 -8.48
CA LEU A 50 5.07 -32.32 -8.86
C LEU A 50 4.82 -33.42 -7.83
N GLY A 51 4.80 -33.10 -6.55
CA GLY A 51 4.50 -34.06 -5.50
C GLY A 51 3.07 -34.64 -5.55
N LYS A 52 2.16 -34.04 -6.31
CA LYS A 52 0.82 -34.58 -6.55
C LYS A 52 0.84 -35.90 -7.35
N TYR A 53 1.90 -36.20 -8.08
CA TYR A 53 2.09 -37.50 -8.74
C TYR A 53 2.40 -38.65 -7.77
N SER A 54 2.62 -38.39 -6.48
CA SER A 54 2.90 -39.45 -5.48
C SER A 54 1.66 -40.28 -5.17
N ASP A 55 1.88 -41.56 -4.90
CA ASP A 55 0.82 -42.49 -4.48
C ASP A 55 0.14 -42.01 -3.17
N ALA A 56 0.90 -41.35 -2.29
CA ALA A 56 0.37 -40.79 -1.05
C ALA A 56 -0.66 -39.69 -1.35
N PHE A 57 -0.35 -38.81 -2.26
CA PHE A 57 -1.27 -37.74 -2.66
C PHE A 57 -2.48 -38.30 -3.39
N GLN A 58 -2.27 -39.26 -4.31
CA GLN A 58 -3.38 -39.91 -5.06
C GLN A 58 -4.33 -40.70 -4.17
N ARG A 59 -3.83 -41.27 -3.06
CA ARG A 59 -4.69 -41.89 -2.03
C ARG A 59 -5.49 -40.84 -1.28
N ARG A 60 -4.85 -39.74 -0.88
CA ARG A 60 -5.50 -38.62 -0.17
C ARG A 60 -6.62 -37.98 -1.00
N ILE A 61 -6.40 -37.69 -2.29
CA ILE A 61 -7.40 -37.04 -3.13
C ILE A 61 -8.66 -37.89 -3.31
N ARG A 62 -8.52 -39.21 -3.26
CA ARG A 62 -9.66 -40.18 -3.34
C ARG A 62 -10.33 -40.40 -1.99
N ASN A 63 -9.63 -40.23 -0.89
CA ASN A 63 -10.11 -40.49 0.47
C ASN A 63 -9.59 -39.38 1.43
N PRO A 64 -10.07 -38.13 1.32
CA PRO A 64 -9.52 -36.98 2.06
C PRO A 64 -9.66 -37.13 3.58
N ASP A 65 -10.74 -37.79 4.07
CA ASP A 65 -11.04 -37.91 5.49
C ASP A 65 -10.13 -38.92 6.23
N HIS A 66 -9.43 -39.79 5.49
CA HIS A 66 -8.60 -40.86 6.04
C HIS A 66 -7.10 -40.65 5.88
N CYS A 67 -6.68 -39.59 5.20
CA CYS A 67 -5.27 -39.28 4.90
C CYS A 67 -4.86 -37.89 5.38
N GLY A 68 -3.79 -37.82 6.16
CA GLY A 68 -3.21 -36.54 6.60
C GLY A 68 -2.64 -35.68 5.44
N PRO A 69 -2.19 -34.43 5.71
CA PRO A 69 -1.57 -33.56 4.71
C PRO A 69 -0.34 -34.24 4.07
N VAL A 70 -0.21 -34.06 2.72
CA VAL A 70 0.92 -34.60 1.95
C VAL A 70 1.69 -33.40 1.36
N ASP A 71 3.00 -33.37 1.58
CA ASP A 71 3.88 -32.35 0.96
C ASP A 71 3.98 -32.64 -0.55
N HIS A 72 3.62 -31.66 -1.36
CA HIS A 72 3.62 -31.78 -2.80
C HIS A 72 4.45 -30.71 -3.52
N SER A 73 4.94 -29.68 -2.79
CA SER A 73 5.75 -28.59 -3.37
C SER A 73 7.26 -28.83 -3.30
N THR A 74 7.74 -29.68 -2.36
CA THR A 74 9.17 -29.93 -2.19
C THR A 74 9.81 -30.62 -3.41
N ALA A 75 9.10 -31.52 -4.07
CA ALA A 75 9.61 -32.23 -5.24
C ALA A 75 9.97 -31.28 -6.40
N GLY A 76 9.07 -30.33 -6.72
CA GLY A 76 9.34 -29.32 -7.75
C GLY A 76 10.48 -28.37 -7.38
N ALA A 77 10.54 -27.93 -6.12
CA ALA A 77 11.64 -27.10 -5.64
C ALA A 77 13.01 -27.82 -5.74
N LEU A 78 13.08 -29.13 -5.40
CA LEU A 78 14.30 -29.94 -5.56
C LEU A 78 14.70 -30.08 -7.02
N LEU A 79 13.77 -30.27 -7.93
CA LEU A 79 14.05 -30.34 -9.37
C LEU A 79 14.70 -29.04 -9.85
N LEU A 80 14.11 -27.89 -9.53
CA LEU A 80 14.68 -26.58 -9.90
C LEU A 80 16.05 -26.34 -9.26
N MET A 81 16.26 -26.74 -8.01
CA MET A 81 17.58 -26.65 -7.35
C MET A 81 18.64 -27.53 -8.02
N ARG A 82 18.26 -28.71 -8.51
CA ARG A 82 19.15 -29.59 -9.27
C ARG A 82 19.65 -28.94 -10.57
N HIS A 83 18.78 -28.18 -11.23
CA HIS A 83 19.10 -27.43 -12.45
C HIS A 83 19.56 -26.00 -12.18
N VAL A 84 19.88 -25.65 -10.92
CA VAL A 84 20.45 -24.36 -10.50
C VAL A 84 19.53 -23.18 -10.82
N CYS A 85 18.22 -23.33 -10.57
CA CYS A 85 17.20 -22.29 -10.67
C CYS A 85 16.69 -21.88 -9.26
N PRO A 86 17.51 -21.25 -8.41
CA PRO A 86 17.17 -21.04 -6.99
C PRO A 86 16.00 -20.09 -6.77
N LEU A 87 15.82 -19.05 -7.63
CA LEU A 87 14.75 -18.06 -7.47
C LEU A 87 13.37 -18.70 -7.67
N ALA A 88 13.22 -19.47 -8.77
CA ALA A 88 12.00 -20.22 -9.02
C ALA A 88 11.78 -21.34 -7.98
N ALA A 89 12.86 -22.00 -7.51
CA ALA A 89 12.76 -23.03 -6.47
C ALA A 89 12.21 -22.46 -5.14
N MET A 90 12.65 -21.27 -4.73
CA MET A 90 12.10 -20.59 -3.55
C MET A 90 10.62 -20.26 -3.72
N ALA A 91 10.23 -19.75 -4.90
CA ALA A 91 8.83 -19.46 -5.21
C ALA A 91 7.97 -20.72 -5.11
N VAL A 92 8.42 -21.82 -5.72
CA VAL A 92 7.73 -23.13 -5.66
C VAL A 92 7.64 -23.65 -4.23
N ALA A 93 8.71 -23.61 -3.44
CA ALA A 93 8.67 -24.07 -2.06
C ALA A 93 7.68 -23.28 -1.19
N GLY A 94 7.45 -22.01 -1.51
CA GLY A 94 6.64 -21.08 -0.73
C GLY A 94 5.17 -20.98 -1.11
N HIS A 95 4.73 -21.53 -2.26
CA HIS A 95 3.44 -21.15 -2.89
C HIS A 95 2.18 -21.40 -2.04
N HIS A 96 2.23 -22.27 -1.04
CA HIS A 96 1.16 -22.46 -0.06
C HIS A 96 1.39 -21.71 1.26
N ALA A 97 2.61 -21.81 1.82
CA ALA A 97 2.89 -21.36 3.18
C ALA A 97 3.54 -19.96 3.25
N GLY A 98 3.89 -19.38 2.09
CA GLY A 98 4.66 -18.16 1.99
C GLY A 98 6.16 -18.41 1.81
N LEU A 99 6.88 -17.38 1.34
CA LEU A 99 8.34 -17.48 1.11
C LEU A 99 9.08 -17.68 2.44
N PRO A 100 9.82 -18.79 2.62
CA PRO A 100 10.63 -19.02 3.79
C PRO A 100 11.95 -18.23 3.73
N ASP A 101 12.63 -18.09 4.87
CA ASP A 101 14.02 -17.66 4.87
C ASP A 101 14.91 -18.73 4.20
N LEU A 102 15.99 -18.30 3.55
CA LEU A 102 16.87 -19.26 2.84
C LEU A 102 17.50 -20.28 3.81
N GLY A 103 18.02 -19.81 4.95
CA GLY A 103 18.78 -20.64 5.88
C GLY A 103 20.22 -20.96 5.41
N SER A 104 20.94 -21.75 6.18
CA SER A 104 22.32 -22.16 5.86
C SER A 104 22.38 -23.48 5.09
N TYR A 105 23.40 -23.66 4.24
CA TYR A 105 23.55 -24.85 3.39
C TYR A 105 23.67 -26.18 4.18
N GLY A 106 24.12 -26.16 5.42
CA GLY A 106 24.24 -27.34 6.27
C GLY A 106 23.08 -27.57 7.23
N GLU A 107 22.09 -26.68 7.24
CA GLU A 107 20.98 -26.69 8.18
C GLU A 107 20.02 -27.86 7.94
N LEU A 108 19.68 -28.57 9.01
CA LEU A 108 18.77 -29.73 8.97
C LEU A 108 17.47 -29.49 9.74
N GLU A 109 17.51 -28.59 10.72
CA GLU A 109 16.39 -28.27 11.58
C GLU A 109 15.92 -26.86 11.34
N GLY A 110 14.61 -26.60 11.57
CA GLY A 110 14.02 -25.28 11.41
C GLY A 110 13.12 -25.12 10.18
N PRO A 111 12.48 -23.95 10.05
CA PRO A 111 11.49 -23.67 8.99
C PRO A 111 12.11 -23.09 7.71
N THR A 112 13.44 -23.15 7.53
CA THR A 112 14.12 -22.53 6.39
C THR A 112 14.05 -23.39 5.12
N PHE A 113 14.24 -22.74 3.97
CA PHE A 113 14.28 -23.42 2.68
C PHE A 113 15.37 -24.51 2.63
N MET A 114 16.60 -24.19 3.06
CA MET A 114 17.70 -25.15 3.03
C MET A 114 17.48 -26.32 3.96
N SER A 115 16.92 -26.12 5.16
CA SER A 115 16.59 -27.21 6.08
C SER A 115 15.57 -28.17 5.46
N ARG A 116 14.54 -27.62 4.77
CA ARG A 116 13.53 -28.38 4.04
C ARG A 116 14.16 -29.19 2.89
N MET A 117 14.99 -28.56 2.06
CA MET A 117 15.67 -29.25 0.95
C MET A 117 16.62 -30.34 1.44
N ASN A 118 17.37 -30.10 2.52
CA ASN A 118 18.30 -31.08 3.09
C ASN A 118 17.60 -32.28 3.74
N ARG A 119 16.48 -32.05 4.44
CA ARG A 119 15.63 -33.16 4.96
C ARG A 119 15.09 -34.01 3.82
N ALA A 120 14.57 -33.38 2.77
CA ALA A 120 13.99 -34.06 1.63
C ALA A 120 15.00 -34.93 0.86
N ARG A 121 16.26 -34.48 0.77
CA ARG A 121 17.36 -35.28 0.15
C ARG A 121 17.73 -36.52 0.96
N ARG A 122 17.46 -36.55 2.27
CA ARG A 122 17.77 -37.65 3.18
C ARG A 122 16.57 -38.58 3.44
N ALA A 123 15.37 -38.23 2.99
CA ALA A 123 14.19 -39.04 3.14
C ALA A 123 14.32 -40.34 2.31
N GLY A 124 13.89 -41.48 2.88
CA GLY A 124 13.97 -42.79 2.23
C GLY A 124 12.91 -43.01 1.13
N ASP A 125 12.15 -44.13 1.16
CA ASP A 125 11.25 -44.57 0.08
C ASP A 125 10.13 -43.61 -0.36
N CYS A 126 9.82 -42.55 0.40
CA CYS A 126 8.96 -41.43 -0.01
C CYS A 126 9.79 -40.24 -0.45
N ASN A 127 10.92 -40.43 -1.09
CA ASN A 127 11.91 -39.42 -1.41
C ASN A 127 11.35 -38.40 -2.43
N PRO A 128 11.18 -37.12 -2.05
CA PRO A 128 10.81 -36.06 -2.99
C PRO A 128 11.76 -35.95 -4.19
N LEU A 129 13.03 -36.36 -4.04
CA LEU A 129 14.00 -36.37 -5.14
C LEU A 129 13.67 -37.45 -6.18
N ALA A 130 13.23 -38.63 -5.77
CA ALA A 130 12.78 -39.66 -6.72
C ALA A 130 11.51 -39.21 -7.46
N LEU A 131 10.59 -38.54 -6.79
CA LEU A 131 9.41 -37.94 -7.42
C LEU A 131 9.80 -36.82 -8.40
N ALA A 132 10.78 -36.00 -8.05
CA ALA A 132 11.31 -34.96 -8.94
C ALA A 132 11.88 -35.57 -10.24
N GLN A 133 12.66 -36.65 -10.14
CA GLN A 133 13.22 -37.37 -11.29
C GLN A 133 12.14 -38.03 -12.15
N ALA A 134 11.17 -38.67 -11.55
CA ALA A 134 10.04 -39.29 -12.24
C ALA A 134 9.16 -38.22 -12.93
N GLY A 135 8.90 -37.10 -12.26
CA GLY A 135 8.15 -35.99 -12.80
C GLY A 135 8.88 -35.28 -13.96
N GLU A 136 10.20 -35.10 -13.88
CA GLU A 136 11.01 -34.57 -14.99
C GLU A 136 10.81 -35.39 -16.26
N ALA A 137 10.90 -36.74 -16.13
CA ALA A 137 10.67 -37.67 -17.25
C ALA A 137 9.23 -37.64 -17.77
N GLN A 138 8.24 -37.45 -16.91
CA GLN A 138 6.83 -37.43 -17.28
C GLN A 138 6.38 -36.13 -17.93
N LEU A 139 6.98 -34.99 -17.54
CA LEU A 139 6.70 -33.67 -18.10
C LEU A 139 7.47 -33.38 -19.39
N ASP A 140 8.46 -34.23 -19.73
CA ASP A 140 9.32 -34.10 -20.92
C ASP A 140 9.89 -32.66 -21.08
N ILE A 141 10.36 -32.08 -19.98
CA ILE A 141 10.97 -30.75 -19.96
C ILE A 141 12.39 -30.86 -20.55
N PRO A 142 12.68 -30.20 -21.68
CA PRO A 142 14.00 -30.29 -22.28
C PRO A 142 15.04 -29.62 -21.39
N GLN A 143 16.26 -30.16 -21.32
CA GLN A 143 17.35 -29.58 -20.53
C GLN A 143 17.64 -28.12 -20.93
N SER A 144 17.42 -27.77 -22.20
CA SER A 144 17.54 -26.41 -22.69
C SER A 144 16.62 -25.42 -21.96
N ALA A 145 15.42 -25.84 -21.53
CA ALA A 145 14.50 -25.00 -20.75
C ALA A 145 15.11 -24.53 -19.43
N PHE A 146 15.79 -25.43 -18.73
CA PHE A 146 16.49 -25.08 -17.48
C PHE A 146 17.74 -24.23 -17.69
N LEU A 147 18.35 -24.25 -18.89
CA LEU A 147 19.49 -23.37 -19.20
C LEU A 147 19.08 -21.91 -19.30
N HIS A 148 17.80 -21.64 -19.62
CA HIS A 148 17.23 -20.30 -19.62
C HIS A 148 16.79 -19.86 -18.21
N GLY A 149 16.68 -20.78 -17.26
CA GLY A 149 16.34 -20.50 -15.87
C GLY A 149 17.36 -19.57 -15.21
N THR A 150 16.86 -18.61 -14.47
CA THR A 150 17.65 -17.51 -13.91
C THR A 150 18.26 -17.91 -12.58
N ARG A 151 19.58 -17.87 -12.50
CA ARG A 151 20.34 -18.09 -11.25
C ARG A 151 20.36 -16.87 -10.36
N SER A 152 20.23 -15.70 -10.97
CA SER A 152 20.31 -14.40 -10.36
C SER A 152 19.65 -13.39 -11.32
N ALA A 153 19.04 -12.33 -10.80
CA ALA A 153 18.38 -11.33 -11.63
C ALA A 153 19.31 -10.77 -12.71
N LYS A 154 18.81 -10.69 -13.94
CA LYS A 154 19.58 -10.16 -15.07
C LYS A 154 19.70 -8.63 -14.94
N PRO A 155 20.85 -8.02 -15.28
CA PRO A 155 20.93 -6.57 -15.39
C PRO A 155 20.05 -6.08 -16.56
N MET A 156 19.29 -5.01 -16.37
CA MET A 156 18.47 -4.41 -17.43
C MET A 156 19.29 -3.68 -18.48
N THR A 157 20.46 -3.17 -18.08
CA THR A 157 21.39 -2.47 -18.95
C THR A 157 22.64 -3.32 -19.18
N SER A 158 23.40 -3.03 -20.23
CA SER A 158 24.69 -3.69 -20.55
C SER A 158 25.82 -3.42 -19.54
N GLY A 159 25.50 -2.71 -18.44
CA GLY A 159 26.43 -2.41 -17.35
C GLY A 159 26.72 -3.61 -16.43
N LYS A 160 27.77 -3.51 -15.63
CA LYS A 160 28.07 -4.48 -14.58
C LYS A 160 26.98 -4.41 -13.52
N ARG A 161 26.49 -5.60 -13.08
CA ARG A 161 25.56 -5.70 -11.95
C ARG A 161 26.26 -5.15 -10.70
N SER A 162 25.59 -4.24 -10.00
CA SER A 162 26.07 -3.77 -8.71
C SER A 162 26.08 -4.90 -7.69
N GLU A 163 27.22 -5.12 -7.06
CA GLU A 163 27.32 -6.08 -5.96
C GLU A 163 26.46 -5.63 -4.77
N ARG A 164 26.35 -4.33 -4.55
CA ARG A 164 25.63 -3.75 -3.41
C ARG A 164 24.15 -4.14 -3.38
N TRP A 165 23.47 -4.11 -4.52
CA TRP A 165 22.02 -4.34 -4.60
C TRP A 165 21.64 -5.73 -5.12
N SER A 166 22.65 -6.54 -5.48
CA SER A 166 22.41 -7.85 -6.12
C SER A 166 21.49 -8.76 -5.30
N LEU A 167 21.67 -8.81 -3.98
CA LEU A 167 20.87 -9.63 -3.08
C LEU A 167 19.43 -9.11 -3.00
N TYR A 168 19.24 -7.80 -2.88
CA TYR A 168 17.92 -7.15 -2.87
C TYR A 168 17.15 -7.45 -4.16
N THR A 169 17.82 -7.29 -5.30
CA THR A 169 17.23 -7.53 -6.64
C THR A 169 16.84 -8.99 -6.83
N ASP A 170 17.67 -9.95 -6.37
CA ASP A 170 17.32 -11.38 -6.41
C ASP A 170 16.09 -11.68 -5.52
N MET A 171 16.01 -11.09 -4.33
CA MET A 171 14.85 -11.24 -3.45
C MET A 171 13.59 -10.61 -4.05
N MET A 172 13.69 -9.45 -4.72
CA MET A 172 12.55 -8.83 -5.39
C MET A 172 12.08 -9.71 -6.55
N LEU A 173 12.99 -10.20 -7.40
CA LEU A 173 12.63 -11.09 -8.50
C LEU A 173 12.00 -12.40 -7.99
N THR A 174 12.49 -12.96 -6.90
CA THR A 174 11.88 -14.13 -6.26
C THR A 174 10.42 -13.83 -5.86
N ARG A 175 10.13 -12.65 -5.27
CA ARG A 175 8.75 -12.23 -4.93
C ARG A 175 7.88 -12.05 -6.17
N MET A 176 8.43 -11.53 -7.27
CA MET A 176 7.69 -11.34 -8.52
C MET A 176 7.34 -12.68 -9.18
N LEU A 177 8.28 -13.63 -9.25
CA LEU A 177 8.04 -15.00 -9.71
C LEU A 177 7.03 -15.74 -8.80
N PHE A 178 7.20 -15.59 -7.49
CA PHE A 178 6.26 -16.12 -6.51
C PHE A 178 4.85 -15.55 -6.68
N SER A 179 4.73 -14.25 -6.95
CA SER A 179 3.45 -13.59 -7.23
C SER A 179 2.79 -14.17 -8.47
N ALA A 180 3.53 -14.29 -9.57
CA ALA A 180 3.04 -14.85 -10.82
C ALA A 180 2.58 -16.32 -10.65
N LEU A 181 3.33 -17.13 -9.92
CA LEU A 181 2.98 -18.52 -9.64
C LEU A 181 1.72 -18.63 -8.75
N VAL A 182 1.67 -17.89 -7.64
CA VAL A 182 0.53 -17.96 -6.70
C VAL A 182 -0.76 -17.48 -7.37
N ASP A 183 -0.70 -16.43 -8.21
CA ASP A 183 -1.88 -15.96 -8.93
C ASP A 183 -2.33 -16.98 -9.98
N ALA A 184 -1.39 -17.55 -10.74
CA ALA A 184 -1.67 -18.58 -11.74
C ALA A 184 -2.33 -19.82 -11.14
N ASP A 185 -1.77 -20.38 -10.05
CA ASP A 185 -2.33 -21.55 -9.35
C ASP A 185 -3.74 -21.27 -8.83
N ARG A 186 -3.97 -20.09 -8.24
CA ARG A 186 -5.30 -19.73 -7.71
C ARG A 186 -6.33 -19.46 -8.79
N LEU A 187 -5.96 -18.79 -9.88
CA LEU A 187 -6.86 -18.54 -11.00
C LEU A 187 -7.30 -19.85 -11.67
N ASP A 188 -6.37 -20.77 -11.88
CA ASP A 188 -6.67 -22.09 -12.41
C ASP A 188 -7.57 -22.89 -11.44
N ALA A 189 -7.27 -22.84 -10.14
CA ALA A 189 -8.11 -23.48 -9.10
C ALA A 189 -9.55 -22.95 -9.10
N GLU A 190 -9.72 -21.64 -9.15
CA GLU A 190 -11.04 -20.98 -9.19
C GLU A 190 -11.79 -21.31 -10.48
N PHE A 191 -11.10 -21.29 -11.62
CA PHE A 191 -11.68 -21.63 -12.91
C PHE A 191 -12.24 -23.06 -12.94
N PHE A 192 -11.51 -24.01 -12.34
CA PHE A 192 -11.94 -25.39 -12.24
C PHE A 192 -13.08 -25.60 -11.22
N THR A 193 -13.01 -24.98 -10.04
CA THR A 193 -13.93 -25.28 -8.92
C THR A 193 -15.22 -24.48 -8.95
N SER A 194 -15.18 -23.22 -9.37
CA SER A 194 -16.31 -22.29 -9.21
C SER A 194 -16.88 -21.79 -10.54
N ASN A 195 -16.20 -22.01 -11.68
CA ASN A 195 -16.56 -21.48 -12.98
C ASN A 195 -16.96 -19.98 -12.92
N ARG A 196 -16.22 -19.18 -12.13
CA ARG A 196 -16.55 -17.77 -11.88
C ARG A 196 -16.34 -16.93 -13.12
N ILE A 197 -17.43 -16.63 -13.81
CA ILE A 197 -17.47 -15.77 -15.00
C ILE A 197 -17.16 -14.31 -14.64
N ASP A 198 -17.32 -13.93 -13.37
CA ASP A 198 -17.12 -12.55 -12.87
C ASP A 198 -15.66 -12.08 -12.83
N ARG A 199 -14.69 -12.99 -12.95
CA ARG A 199 -13.29 -12.62 -13.06
C ARG A 199 -12.96 -12.06 -14.44
N ALA A 200 -12.20 -10.97 -14.46
CA ALA A 200 -11.71 -10.35 -15.70
C ALA A 200 -10.89 -11.33 -16.55
N GLU A 201 -10.17 -12.26 -15.91
CA GLU A 201 -9.31 -13.26 -16.55
C GLU A 201 -10.06 -14.47 -17.14
N HIS A 202 -11.37 -14.60 -16.90
CA HIS A 202 -12.12 -15.81 -17.30
C HIS A 202 -11.97 -16.15 -18.78
N HIS A 203 -12.08 -15.17 -19.67
CA HIS A 203 -11.94 -15.37 -21.12
C HIS A 203 -10.54 -15.83 -21.53
N ILE A 204 -9.49 -15.36 -20.83
CA ILE A 204 -8.09 -15.79 -21.05
C ILE A 204 -7.93 -17.26 -20.66
N LEU A 205 -8.54 -17.69 -19.55
CA LEU A 205 -8.50 -19.07 -19.09
C LEU A 205 -9.23 -19.99 -20.08
N GLU A 206 -10.39 -19.59 -20.59
CA GLU A 206 -11.11 -20.34 -21.63
C GLU A 206 -10.31 -20.43 -22.94
N SER A 207 -9.73 -19.31 -23.40
CA SER A 207 -8.88 -19.26 -24.58
C SER A 207 -7.68 -20.18 -24.44
N LEU A 208 -6.99 -20.12 -23.30
CA LEU A 208 -5.84 -20.94 -22.97
C LEU A 208 -6.19 -22.45 -22.95
N LYS A 209 -7.25 -22.83 -22.25
CA LYS A 209 -7.72 -24.24 -22.21
C LYS A 209 -8.04 -24.79 -23.58
N LYS A 210 -8.67 -23.97 -24.43
CA LYS A 210 -8.96 -24.33 -25.82
C LYS A 210 -7.66 -24.50 -26.63
N HIS A 211 -6.70 -23.60 -26.48
CA HIS A 211 -5.40 -23.64 -27.18
C HIS A 211 -4.58 -24.87 -26.82
N LEU A 212 -4.55 -25.25 -25.54
CA LEU A 212 -3.83 -26.43 -25.04
C LEU A 212 -4.47 -27.78 -25.45
N GLY A 213 -5.70 -27.77 -25.94
CA GLY A 213 -6.41 -28.97 -26.37
C GLY A 213 -6.95 -29.82 -25.22
N PRO A 214 -8.19 -29.61 -24.79
CA PRO A 214 -8.78 -30.23 -23.60
C PRO A 214 -8.76 -31.74 -23.61
N GLN A 215 -8.80 -32.39 -24.78
CA GLN A 215 -8.73 -33.86 -24.89
C GLN A 215 -7.33 -34.41 -24.56
N ASN A 216 -6.26 -33.68 -24.90
CA ASN A 216 -4.89 -34.06 -24.54
C ASN A 216 -4.67 -33.95 -23.03
N LEU A 217 -5.09 -32.81 -22.45
CA LEU A 217 -4.98 -32.56 -21.03
C LEU A 217 -5.77 -33.58 -20.18
N ALA A 218 -7.00 -33.89 -20.57
CA ALA A 218 -7.83 -34.91 -19.92
C ALA A 218 -7.23 -36.32 -20.01
N SER A 219 -6.39 -36.60 -21.03
CA SER A 219 -5.67 -37.87 -21.15
C SER A 219 -4.45 -37.99 -20.21
N GLY A 220 -4.15 -36.95 -19.44
CA GLY A 220 -3.00 -36.88 -18.53
C GLY A 220 -1.67 -36.58 -19.21
N ARG A 221 -1.68 -36.04 -20.42
CA ARG A 221 -0.47 -35.67 -21.17
C ARG A 221 -0.26 -34.17 -21.14
N VAL A 222 0.93 -33.77 -20.72
CA VAL A 222 1.38 -32.38 -20.80
C VAL A 222 1.86 -32.09 -22.22
N PRO A 223 1.45 -30.99 -22.88
CA PRO A 223 1.99 -30.57 -24.17
C PRO A 223 3.50 -30.34 -24.14
N ALA A 224 4.16 -30.40 -25.29
CA ALA A 224 5.59 -30.11 -25.41
C ALA A 224 5.94 -28.71 -24.88
N PHE A 225 7.10 -28.53 -24.28
CA PHE A 225 7.54 -27.29 -23.66
C PHE A 225 7.43 -26.06 -24.60
N ASP A 226 7.81 -26.21 -25.87
CA ASP A 226 7.71 -25.12 -26.86
C ASP A 226 6.25 -24.69 -27.10
N ALA A 227 5.30 -25.63 -27.13
CA ALA A 227 3.88 -25.32 -27.26
C ALA A 227 3.33 -24.58 -26.01
N LEU A 228 3.78 -24.98 -24.82
CA LEU A 228 3.42 -24.28 -23.57
C LEU A 228 4.02 -22.87 -23.53
N ARG A 229 5.23 -22.70 -24.04
CA ARG A 229 5.90 -21.41 -24.16
C ARG A 229 5.16 -20.48 -25.13
N GLU A 230 4.70 -21.00 -26.25
CA GLU A 230 3.86 -20.27 -27.22
C GLU A 230 2.50 -19.88 -26.61
N ALA A 231 1.87 -20.79 -25.88
CA ALA A 231 0.63 -20.50 -25.15
C ALA A 231 0.84 -19.42 -24.06
N SER A 232 1.97 -19.42 -23.36
CA SER A 232 2.32 -18.35 -22.41
C SER A 232 2.47 -16.99 -23.09
N LEU A 233 3.06 -16.94 -24.28
CA LEU A 233 3.14 -15.71 -25.08
C LEU A 233 1.75 -15.21 -25.48
N THR A 234 0.84 -16.12 -25.87
CA THR A 234 -0.55 -15.78 -26.20
C THR A 234 -1.26 -15.15 -25.00
N VAL A 235 -1.15 -15.76 -23.82
CA VAL A 235 -1.69 -15.19 -22.57
C VAL A 235 -1.18 -13.76 -22.33
N SER A 236 0.12 -13.51 -22.50
CA SER A 236 0.69 -12.17 -22.34
C SER A 236 0.12 -11.18 -23.35
N VAL A 237 0.00 -11.58 -24.62
CA VAL A 237 -0.49 -10.71 -25.70
C VAL A 237 -1.98 -10.35 -25.49
N GLU A 238 -2.81 -11.31 -25.11
CA GLU A 238 -4.24 -11.07 -24.83
C GLU A 238 -4.40 -10.10 -23.66
N ARG A 239 -3.66 -10.29 -22.56
CA ARG A 239 -3.67 -9.36 -21.42
C ARG A 239 -3.19 -7.97 -21.80
N ASP A 240 -2.08 -7.86 -22.52
CA ASP A 240 -1.55 -6.56 -22.94
C ASP A 240 -2.55 -5.80 -23.82
N ALA A 241 -3.26 -6.49 -24.73
CA ALA A 241 -4.28 -5.87 -25.58
C ALA A 241 -5.49 -5.38 -24.77
N GLU A 242 -5.95 -6.17 -23.79
CA GLU A 242 -7.05 -5.79 -22.91
C GLU A 242 -6.69 -4.59 -22.03
N ASP A 243 -5.54 -4.64 -21.35
CA ASP A 243 -5.07 -3.56 -20.46
C ASP A 243 -4.88 -2.25 -21.23
N ARG A 244 -4.30 -2.29 -22.46
CA ARG A 244 -4.20 -1.11 -23.35
C ARG A 244 -5.56 -0.54 -23.69
N SER A 245 -6.50 -1.39 -24.12
CA SER A 245 -7.86 -0.95 -24.45
C SER A 245 -8.56 -0.27 -23.27
N ARG A 246 -8.33 -0.76 -22.03
CA ARG A 246 -8.85 -0.13 -20.81
C ARG A 246 -8.23 1.24 -20.58
N ILE A 247 -6.90 1.35 -20.67
CA ILE A 247 -6.17 2.64 -20.49
C ILE A 247 -6.57 3.65 -21.57
N ASP A 248 -6.66 3.25 -22.85
CA ASP A 248 -7.07 4.13 -23.95
C ASP A 248 -8.44 4.76 -23.71
N ARG A 249 -9.41 3.94 -23.23
CA ARG A 249 -10.76 4.44 -22.90
C ARG A 249 -10.73 5.43 -21.74
N LEU A 250 -9.93 5.16 -20.69
CA LEU A 250 -9.86 6.04 -19.53
C LEU A 250 -9.13 7.34 -19.83
N ALA A 251 -8.08 7.30 -20.63
CA ALA A 251 -7.40 8.49 -21.13
C ALA A 251 -8.34 9.37 -21.94
N ALA A 252 -9.14 8.79 -22.85
CA ALA A 252 -10.14 9.54 -23.62
C ALA A 252 -11.25 10.16 -22.75
N ILE A 253 -11.70 9.45 -21.69
CA ILE A 253 -12.65 10.01 -20.71
C ILE A 253 -12.02 11.18 -19.99
N MET A 254 -10.74 11.07 -19.57
CA MET A 254 -10.03 12.14 -18.89
C MET A 254 -9.83 13.38 -19.78
N GLU A 255 -9.49 13.19 -21.06
CA GLU A 255 -9.39 14.28 -22.05
C GLU A 255 -10.73 15.04 -22.17
N ASN A 256 -11.83 14.33 -22.38
CA ASN A 256 -13.17 14.94 -22.47
C ASN A 256 -13.56 15.69 -21.18
N THR A 257 -13.17 15.15 -20.01
CA THR A 257 -13.41 15.80 -18.72
C THR A 257 -12.58 17.09 -18.60
N ALA A 258 -11.32 17.04 -19.00
CA ALA A 258 -10.44 18.21 -19.02
C ALA A 258 -10.97 19.30 -19.96
N ASP A 259 -11.40 18.94 -21.17
CA ASP A 259 -12.04 19.87 -22.12
C ASP A 259 -13.27 20.56 -21.49
N GLY A 260 -14.07 19.83 -20.73
CA GLY A 260 -15.20 20.38 -19.98
C GLY A 260 -14.75 21.40 -18.93
N TYR A 261 -13.69 21.11 -18.16
CA TYR A 261 -13.13 22.08 -17.21
C TYR A 261 -12.53 23.31 -17.91
N LEU A 262 -11.85 23.12 -19.04
CA LEU A 262 -11.25 24.19 -19.83
C LEU A 262 -12.30 25.07 -20.51
N ALA A 263 -13.43 24.54 -20.92
CA ALA A 263 -14.52 25.26 -21.57
C ALA A 263 -15.50 25.94 -20.60
N ALA A 264 -15.45 25.64 -19.30
CA ALA A 264 -16.37 26.19 -18.32
C ALA A 264 -16.34 27.73 -18.30
N PRO A 265 -17.52 28.41 -18.36
CA PRO A 265 -17.59 29.86 -18.24
C PRO A 265 -17.34 30.32 -16.79
N ASP A 266 -17.08 31.61 -16.62
CA ASP A 266 -17.04 32.31 -15.32
C ASP A 266 -16.05 31.70 -14.29
N LYS A 267 -14.85 31.30 -14.74
CA LYS A 267 -13.79 30.76 -13.89
C LYS A 267 -13.23 31.83 -12.95
N ARG A 268 -13.10 31.45 -11.67
CA ARG A 268 -12.29 32.23 -10.72
C ARG A 268 -10.81 32.15 -11.11
N SER A 269 -10.00 33.07 -10.65
CA SER A 269 -8.55 33.10 -10.94
C SER A 269 -7.86 31.78 -10.56
N ILE A 270 -8.26 31.15 -9.44
CA ILE A 270 -7.72 29.87 -9.01
C ILE A 270 -8.11 28.71 -9.95
N ASP A 271 -9.32 28.74 -10.51
CA ASP A 271 -9.79 27.69 -11.42
C ASP A 271 -9.05 27.77 -12.77
N ILE A 272 -8.71 28.98 -13.21
CA ILE A 272 -7.83 29.19 -14.38
C ILE A 272 -6.46 28.53 -14.15
N ARG A 273 -5.86 28.76 -12.99
CA ARG A 273 -4.56 28.16 -12.65
C ARG A 273 -4.61 26.64 -12.49
N ARG A 274 -5.71 26.11 -11.96
CA ARG A 274 -5.96 24.66 -11.92
C ARG A 274 -6.04 24.06 -13.33
N CYS A 275 -6.69 24.76 -14.26
CA CYS A 275 -6.75 24.36 -15.66
C CYS A 275 -5.35 24.39 -16.33
N GLU A 276 -4.55 25.43 -16.10
CA GLU A 276 -3.18 25.51 -16.64
C GLU A 276 -2.28 24.37 -16.14
N LEU A 277 -2.40 23.97 -14.86
CA LEU A 277 -1.70 22.80 -14.32
C LEU A 277 -2.15 21.52 -15.01
N LEU A 278 -3.47 21.34 -15.18
CA LEU A 278 -4.06 20.17 -15.84
C LEU A 278 -3.57 20.06 -17.29
N GLU A 279 -3.60 21.16 -18.06
CA GLU A 279 -3.11 21.19 -19.46
C GLU A 279 -1.63 20.82 -19.55
N ARG A 280 -0.77 21.36 -18.66
CA ARG A 280 0.64 21.00 -18.61
C ARG A 280 0.86 19.52 -18.32
N CYS A 281 0.13 18.95 -17.36
CA CYS A 281 0.20 17.54 -17.01
C CYS A 281 -0.25 16.63 -18.16
N LEU A 282 -1.35 16.96 -18.85
CA LEU A 282 -1.81 16.27 -20.05
C LEU A 282 -0.78 16.32 -21.18
N ALA A 283 -0.22 17.50 -21.45
CA ALA A 283 0.78 17.69 -22.50
C ALA A 283 2.05 16.86 -22.25
N CYS A 284 2.56 16.84 -21.00
CA CYS A 284 3.70 16.01 -20.63
C CYS A 284 3.40 14.52 -20.72
N GLY A 285 2.20 14.07 -20.35
CA GLY A 285 1.79 12.67 -20.48
C GLY A 285 1.71 12.18 -21.92
N LYS A 286 1.32 13.06 -22.83
CA LYS A 286 1.23 12.81 -24.30
C LYS A 286 2.58 12.86 -25.02
N ASP A 287 3.60 13.45 -24.42
CA ASP A 287 4.91 13.62 -25.05
C ASP A 287 5.75 12.35 -24.93
N PRO A 288 6.09 11.67 -26.05
CA PRO A 288 6.90 10.45 -26.02
C PRO A 288 8.32 10.64 -25.50
N SER A 289 8.80 11.89 -25.39
CA SER A 289 10.12 12.17 -24.78
C SER A 289 10.14 11.91 -23.28
N TYR A 290 8.97 11.86 -22.63
CA TYR A 290 8.78 11.37 -21.26
C TYR A 290 8.61 9.85 -21.28
N GLY A 291 9.72 9.11 -21.31
CA GLY A 291 9.74 7.65 -21.19
C GLY A 291 9.41 7.16 -19.78
N THR A 292 9.45 5.84 -19.57
CA THR A 292 9.34 5.27 -18.21
C THR A 292 10.48 5.77 -17.31
N GLY A 293 10.18 6.09 -16.05
CA GLY A 293 11.17 6.67 -15.15
C GLY A 293 10.62 7.23 -13.85
N LEU A 294 11.45 8.06 -13.20
CA LEU A 294 11.08 8.81 -11.99
C LEU A 294 10.70 10.23 -12.35
N TYR A 295 9.60 10.71 -11.81
CA TYR A 295 9.09 12.07 -12.02
C TYR A 295 8.63 12.68 -10.70
N THR A 296 8.63 14.02 -10.66
CA THR A 296 8.01 14.80 -9.58
C THR A 296 6.87 15.66 -10.11
N LEU A 297 5.87 15.87 -9.26
CA LEU A 297 4.82 16.86 -9.46
C LEU A 297 4.68 17.69 -8.19
N THR A 298 5.36 18.84 -8.18
CA THR A 298 5.38 19.74 -7.03
C THR A 298 4.40 20.89 -7.24
N ALA A 299 3.27 20.86 -6.53
CA ALA A 299 2.25 21.88 -6.66
C ALA A 299 1.59 22.19 -5.31
N PRO A 300 1.21 23.44 -5.02
CA PRO A 300 0.61 23.85 -3.77
C PRO A 300 -0.66 23.05 -3.41
N THR A 301 -0.99 22.97 -2.14
CA THR A 301 -2.27 22.37 -1.70
C THR A 301 -3.45 23.08 -2.36
N GLY A 302 -4.45 22.33 -2.84
CA GLY A 302 -5.63 22.87 -3.52
C GLY A 302 -5.41 23.39 -4.94
N SER A 303 -4.24 23.11 -5.56
CA SER A 303 -3.95 23.40 -6.97
C SER A 303 -4.61 22.45 -7.96
N GLY A 304 -5.30 21.41 -7.50
CA GLY A 304 -5.86 20.38 -8.38
C GLY A 304 -4.90 19.22 -8.67
N LYS A 305 -3.86 19.03 -7.84
CA LYS A 305 -2.85 17.95 -8.00
C LYS A 305 -3.45 16.57 -8.30
N THR A 306 -4.47 16.15 -7.55
CA THR A 306 -5.08 14.82 -7.69
C THR A 306 -5.61 14.59 -9.10
N ILE A 307 -6.33 15.55 -9.66
CA ILE A 307 -6.88 15.44 -11.03
C ILE A 307 -5.77 15.59 -12.08
N SER A 308 -4.82 16.50 -11.87
CA SER A 308 -3.72 16.70 -12.81
C SER A 308 -2.74 15.51 -12.83
N SER A 309 -2.48 14.88 -11.69
CA SER A 309 -1.59 13.72 -11.61
C SER A 309 -2.22 12.46 -12.23
N ILE A 310 -3.52 12.22 -12.03
CA ILE A 310 -4.20 11.09 -12.70
C ILE A 310 -4.30 11.33 -14.22
N ALA A 311 -4.48 12.59 -14.66
CA ALA A 311 -4.49 12.95 -16.08
C ALA A 311 -3.12 12.68 -16.72
N PHE A 312 -2.02 13.14 -16.09
CA PHE A 312 -0.67 12.76 -16.52
C PHE A 312 -0.51 11.24 -16.58
N ALA A 313 -0.89 10.55 -15.51
CA ALA A 313 -0.65 9.12 -15.36
C ALA A 313 -1.34 8.29 -16.45
N LEU A 314 -2.58 8.62 -16.81
CA LEU A 314 -3.33 7.92 -17.86
C LEU A 314 -2.75 8.20 -19.24
N GLU A 315 -2.42 9.46 -19.57
CA GLU A 315 -1.81 9.81 -20.85
C GLU A 315 -0.41 9.21 -20.98
N HIS A 316 0.38 9.24 -19.91
CA HIS A 316 1.69 8.63 -19.86
C HIS A 316 1.62 7.10 -20.01
N ALA A 317 0.62 6.45 -19.38
CA ALA A 317 0.38 5.02 -19.54
C ALA A 317 0.02 4.68 -21.00
N ARG A 318 -0.85 5.47 -21.63
CA ARG A 318 -1.22 5.32 -23.05
C ARG A 318 -0.01 5.48 -23.98
N THR A 319 0.77 6.55 -23.77
CA THR A 319 1.93 6.88 -24.61
C THR A 319 3.06 5.84 -24.50
N ASN A 320 3.29 5.30 -23.30
CA ASN A 320 4.37 4.33 -23.02
C ASN A 320 3.90 2.88 -22.97
N ASN A 321 2.66 2.58 -23.38
CA ASN A 321 2.06 1.24 -23.36
C ASN A 321 2.07 0.57 -21.99
N LEU A 322 1.86 1.33 -20.91
CA LEU A 322 1.76 0.81 -19.56
C LEU A 322 0.34 0.30 -19.28
N ARG A 323 0.21 -0.65 -18.37
CA ARG A 323 -1.02 -1.46 -18.19
C ARG A 323 -2.05 -0.83 -17.27
N ARG A 324 -1.61 -0.06 -16.26
CA ARG A 324 -2.48 0.48 -15.20
C ARG A 324 -1.89 1.67 -14.49
N VAL A 325 -2.74 2.34 -13.72
CA VAL A 325 -2.34 3.37 -12.78
C VAL A 325 -2.57 2.88 -11.35
N ILE A 326 -1.54 2.95 -10.51
CA ILE A 326 -1.62 2.65 -9.07
C ILE A 326 -1.46 3.96 -8.32
N TYR A 327 -2.52 4.40 -7.65
CA TYR A 327 -2.55 5.65 -6.90
C TYR A 327 -2.37 5.36 -5.42
N VAL A 328 -1.22 5.73 -4.86
CA VAL A 328 -0.81 5.42 -3.49
C VAL A 328 -0.99 6.64 -2.60
N ILE A 329 -1.82 6.50 -1.57
CA ILE A 329 -2.20 7.58 -0.65
C ILE A 329 -1.69 7.26 0.76
N PRO A 330 -1.22 8.25 1.53
CA PRO A 330 -0.65 7.97 2.87
C PRO A 330 -1.69 7.58 3.91
N TYR A 331 -2.91 8.14 3.84
CA TYR A 331 -3.92 8.04 4.90
C TYR A 331 -5.26 7.54 4.39
N THR A 332 -5.93 6.69 5.18
CA THR A 332 -7.27 6.16 4.85
C THR A 332 -8.34 7.25 4.78
N SER A 333 -8.20 8.34 5.55
CA SER A 333 -9.15 9.46 5.54
C SER A 333 -9.26 10.20 4.19
N ILE A 334 -8.24 10.11 3.34
CA ILE A 334 -8.20 10.77 2.01
C ILE A 334 -8.72 9.83 0.92
N ILE A 335 -8.61 8.52 1.14
CA ILE A 335 -8.81 7.55 0.07
C ILE A 335 -10.26 7.55 -0.43
N ASP A 336 -11.24 7.66 0.46
CA ASP A 336 -12.67 7.73 0.09
C ASP A 336 -12.99 8.94 -0.77
N GLN A 337 -12.39 10.10 -0.46
CA GLN A 337 -12.56 11.31 -1.25
C GLN A 337 -11.93 11.15 -2.65
N THR A 338 -10.72 10.61 -2.74
CA THR A 338 -10.02 10.39 -4.02
C THR A 338 -10.76 9.35 -4.86
N VAL A 339 -11.19 8.25 -4.25
CA VAL A 339 -12.01 7.22 -4.92
C VAL A 339 -13.29 7.84 -5.46
N GLY A 340 -14.04 8.61 -4.63
CA GLY A 340 -15.27 9.27 -5.08
C GLY A 340 -15.05 10.24 -6.24
N GLN A 341 -13.93 10.98 -6.25
CA GLN A 341 -13.57 11.85 -7.38
C GLN A 341 -13.27 11.04 -8.66
N PHE A 342 -12.54 9.94 -8.54
CA PHE A 342 -12.22 9.09 -9.70
C PHE A 342 -13.45 8.35 -10.21
N GLU A 343 -14.31 7.84 -9.32
CA GLU A 343 -15.56 7.19 -9.70
C GLU A 343 -16.54 8.14 -10.40
N ALA A 344 -16.57 9.40 -10.01
CA ALA A 344 -17.37 10.42 -10.68
C ALA A 344 -16.92 10.70 -12.13
N ILE A 345 -15.61 10.51 -12.42
CA ILE A 345 -15.03 10.71 -13.75
C ILE A 345 -15.07 9.41 -14.57
N PHE A 346 -14.57 8.30 -14.01
CA PHE A 346 -14.27 7.05 -14.73
C PHE A 346 -15.30 5.95 -14.55
N ARG A 347 -16.31 6.14 -13.70
CA ARG A 347 -17.26 5.14 -13.20
C ARG A 347 -16.65 4.13 -12.21
N THR A 348 -17.52 3.45 -11.50
CA THR A 348 -17.18 2.55 -10.39
C THR A 348 -16.46 1.27 -10.80
N ASP A 349 -16.67 0.80 -12.02
CA ASP A 349 -16.06 -0.44 -12.57
C ASP A 349 -14.59 -0.27 -12.96
N ALA A 350 -14.14 0.96 -13.21
CA ALA A 350 -12.76 1.25 -13.59
C ALA A 350 -11.83 1.48 -12.38
N VAL A 351 -12.38 1.77 -11.20
CA VAL A 351 -11.63 2.15 -10.01
C VAL A 351 -11.72 1.07 -8.95
N LEU A 352 -10.58 0.53 -8.55
CA LEU A 352 -10.46 -0.44 -7.47
C LEU A 352 -9.94 0.25 -6.20
N PRO A 353 -10.77 0.54 -5.21
CA PRO A 353 -10.32 0.95 -3.88
C PRO A 353 -9.80 -0.27 -3.11
N HIS A 354 -8.52 -0.29 -2.70
CA HIS A 354 -7.95 -1.39 -1.93
C HIS A 354 -7.26 -0.91 -0.64
N TYR A 355 -8.03 -0.84 0.42
CA TYR A 355 -7.62 -0.51 1.79
C TYR A 355 -8.53 -1.23 2.79
N SER A 356 -8.17 -1.22 4.10
CA SER A 356 -8.82 -2.05 5.13
C SER A 356 -10.32 -1.82 5.30
N GLU A 357 -10.79 -0.59 5.05
CA GLU A 357 -12.17 -0.16 5.27
C GLU A 357 -12.96 0.00 3.95
N ALA A 358 -12.44 -0.53 2.83
CA ALA A 358 -13.15 -0.44 1.55
C ALA A 358 -14.54 -1.08 1.64
N PRO A 359 -15.61 -0.44 1.11
CA PRO A 359 -17.00 -0.84 1.35
C PRO A 359 -17.30 -2.31 1.03
N TYR A 360 -16.78 -2.84 -0.08
CA TYR A 360 -16.96 -4.26 -0.44
C TYR A 360 -16.27 -5.21 0.55
N GLN A 361 -15.19 -4.79 1.23
CA GLN A 361 -14.51 -5.62 2.24
C GLN A 361 -15.28 -5.74 3.55
N LEU A 362 -16.27 -4.88 3.78
CA LEU A 362 -17.15 -4.89 4.94
C LEU A 362 -18.38 -5.78 4.74
N LYS A 363 -18.58 -6.34 3.54
CA LYS A 363 -19.68 -7.23 3.20
C LYS A 363 -19.26 -8.69 3.26
N ASN A 364 -20.21 -9.58 3.63
CA ASN A 364 -20.04 -11.02 3.40
C ASN A 364 -20.25 -11.31 1.90
N GLU A 365 -19.72 -12.40 1.39
CA GLU A 365 -19.85 -12.75 -0.02
C GLU A 365 -21.32 -12.88 -0.44
N SER A 366 -22.19 -13.38 0.44
CA SER A 366 -23.64 -13.47 0.23
C SER A 366 -24.35 -12.11 0.09
N ASP A 367 -23.75 -11.05 0.60
CA ASP A 367 -24.34 -9.70 0.66
C ASP A 367 -23.73 -8.77 -0.42
N MET A 368 -22.76 -9.27 -1.19
CA MET A 368 -22.10 -8.54 -2.26
C MET A 368 -22.97 -8.52 -3.52
N ASP A 369 -23.11 -7.34 -4.11
CA ASP A 369 -23.57 -7.22 -5.48
C ASP A 369 -22.46 -7.60 -6.49
N GLU A 370 -22.76 -7.63 -7.78
CA GLU A 370 -21.82 -8.00 -8.84
C GLU A 370 -20.58 -7.08 -8.87
N THR A 371 -20.76 -5.79 -8.60
CA THR A 371 -19.67 -4.81 -8.56
C THR A 371 -18.75 -5.06 -7.36
N ASP A 372 -19.32 -5.31 -6.18
CA ASP A 372 -18.56 -5.64 -4.97
C ASP A 372 -17.76 -6.93 -5.14
N LEU A 373 -18.38 -7.96 -5.73
CA LEU A 373 -17.72 -9.23 -5.99
C LEU A 373 -16.55 -9.07 -6.97
N ARG A 374 -16.74 -8.35 -8.08
CA ARG A 374 -15.66 -8.02 -9.02
C ARG A 374 -14.51 -7.27 -8.36
N ARG A 375 -14.82 -6.29 -7.51
CA ARG A 375 -13.80 -5.55 -6.74
C ARG A 375 -13.08 -6.45 -5.74
N ALA A 376 -13.78 -7.32 -5.03
CA ALA A 376 -13.18 -8.26 -4.09
C ALA A 376 -12.19 -9.19 -4.80
N LEU A 377 -12.57 -9.72 -5.94
CA LEU A 377 -11.73 -10.57 -6.78
C LEU A 377 -10.52 -9.82 -7.35
N ALA A 378 -10.72 -8.61 -7.89
CA ALA A 378 -9.66 -7.78 -8.43
C ALA A 378 -8.66 -7.30 -7.34
N ALA A 379 -9.11 -7.14 -6.09
CA ALA A 379 -8.25 -6.73 -4.99
C ALA A 379 -7.20 -7.79 -4.60
N GLU A 380 -7.42 -9.05 -4.94
CA GLU A 380 -6.50 -10.14 -4.65
C GLU A 380 -5.20 -10.02 -5.48
N ASN A 381 -5.33 -9.65 -6.76
CA ASN A 381 -4.21 -9.57 -7.69
C ASN A 381 -4.00 -8.19 -8.35
N TRP A 382 -4.85 -7.20 -8.05
CA TRP A 382 -4.82 -5.85 -8.65
C TRP A 382 -5.00 -5.83 -10.18
N ASN A 383 -5.79 -6.74 -10.71
CA ASN A 383 -6.16 -6.69 -12.12
C ASN A 383 -7.29 -5.68 -12.37
N ALA A 384 -6.94 -4.39 -12.24
CA ALA A 384 -7.83 -3.26 -12.50
C ALA A 384 -7.03 -2.12 -13.16
N PRO A 385 -7.64 -1.29 -14.02
CA PRO A 385 -6.91 -0.23 -14.71
C PRO A 385 -6.52 0.93 -13.81
N ILE A 386 -7.30 1.22 -12.76
CA ILE A 386 -6.95 2.19 -11.71
C ILE A 386 -7.08 1.51 -10.36
N VAL A 387 -5.99 1.42 -9.61
CA VAL A 387 -5.94 0.92 -8.23
C VAL A 387 -5.66 2.08 -7.30
N VAL A 388 -6.54 2.34 -6.33
CA VAL A 388 -6.33 3.35 -5.28
C VAL A 388 -6.06 2.63 -3.96
N THR A 389 -4.88 2.85 -3.38
CA THR A 389 -4.43 2.09 -2.21
C THR A 389 -3.66 2.96 -1.22
N THR A 390 -3.36 2.42 -0.04
CA THR A 390 -2.53 3.10 0.95
C THR A 390 -1.04 2.78 0.78
N ALA A 391 -0.16 3.70 1.21
CA ALA A 391 1.29 3.44 1.27
C ALA A 391 1.62 2.20 2.10
N VAL A 392 0.87 1.96 3.19
CA VAL A 392 1.00 0.76 4.03
C VAL A 392 0.73 -0.50 3.21
N GLN A 393 -0.41 -0.56 2.53
CA GLN A 393 -0.79 -1.72 1.72
C GLN A 393 0.19 -1.97 0.58
N PHE A 394 0.67 -0.90 -0.08
CA PHE A 394 1.62 -0.98 -1.18
C PHE A 394 2.96 -1.54 -0.73
N PHE A 395 3.64 -0.87 0.19
CA PHE A 395 4.99 -1.25 0.62
C PHE A 395 5.01 -2.54 1.45
N GLU A 396 4.03 -2.76 2.36
CA GLU A 396 3.95 -4.00 3.11
C GLU A 396 3.68 -5.22 2.20
N SER A 397 3.02 -5.04 1.05
CA SER A 397 2.89 -6.11 0.05
C SER A 397 4.24 -6.44 -0.60
N LEU A 398 5.03 -5.42 -0.99
CA LEU A 398 6.35 -5.59 -1.60
C LEU A 398 7.36 -6.30 -0.68
N TYR A 399 7.27 -6.08 0.63
CA TYR A 399 8.16 -6.69 1.62
C TYR A 399 7.56 -7.92 2.31
N SER A 400 6.36 -8.35 1.92
CA SER A 400 5.70 -9.54 2.46
C SER A 400 6.36 -10.83 1.98
N ASN A 401 6.08 -11.90 2.73
CA ASN A 401 6.34 -13.28 2.33
C ASN A 401 5.03 -14.09 2.19
N ALA A 402 3.88 -13.53 2.61
CA ALA A 402 2.60 -14.22 2.60
C ALA A 402 1.98 -14.29 1.19
N THR A 403 1.41 -15.44 0.82
CA THR A 403 0.78 -15.69 -0.48
C THR A 403 -0.26 -14.64 -0.84
N SER A 404 -1.19 -14.33 0.07
CA SER A 404 -2.29 -13.37 -0.17
C SER A 404 -1.82 -11.94 -0.40
N ARG A 405 -0.71 -11.53 0.24
CA ARG A 405 -0.15 -10.18 0.06
C ARG A 405 0.71 -10.10 -1.19
N CYS A 406 1.46 -11.16 -1.51
CA CYS A 406 2.35 -11.19 -2.67
C CYS A 406 1.62 -11.43 -4.01
N ARG A 407 0.41 -12.03 -4.01
CA ARG A 407 -0.36 -12.41 -5.22
C ARG A 407 -0.48 -11.28 -6.26
N LYS A 408 -0.47 -10.02 -5.83
CA LYS A 408 -0.66 -8.83 -6.67
C LYS A 408 0.62 -8.21 -7.25
N LEU A 409 1.82 -8.64 -6.80
CA LEU A 409 3.07 -7.92 -7.07
C LEU A 409 3.43 -7.92 -8.56
N HIS A 410 3.23 -9.02 -9.28
CA HIS A 410 3.51 -9.11 -10.71
C HIS A 410 2.71 -8.10 -11.54
N ASN A 411 1.56 -7.64 -11.02
CA ASN A 411 0.71 -6.61 -11.63
C ASN A 411 1.17 -5.17 -11.31
N ILE A 412 2.23 -4.98 -10.51
CA ILE A 412 2.87 -3.66 -10.34
C ILE A 412 3.84 -3.35 -11.49
N ALA A 413 4.37 -4.38 -12.16
CA ALA A 413 5.19 -4.19 -13.36
C ALA A 413 4.38 -3.48 -14.47
N ASP A 414 5.07 -2.69 -15.29
CA ASP A 414 4.49 -1.92 -16.39
C ASP A 414 3.32 -1.00 -15.95
N SER A 415 3.45 -0.34 -14.78
CA SER A 415 2.43 0.55 -14.23
C SER A 415 2.94 1.98 -14.08
N VAL A 416 2.01 2.96 -14.06
CA VAL A 416 2.29 4.30 -13.52
C VAL A 416 1.90 4.31 -12.05
N ILE A 417 2.85 4.56 -11.16
CA ILE A 417 2.65 4.56 -9.71
C ILE A 417 2.73 6.00 -9.22
N VAL A 418 1.60 6.56 -8.81
CA VAL A 418 1.52 7.91 -8.27
C VAL A 418 1.56 7.85 -6.76
N PHE A 419 2.59 8.39 -6.13
CA PHE A 419 2.70 8.54 -4.68
C PHE A 419 2.21 9.93 -4.29
N ASP A 420 0.97 10.03 -3.84
CA ASP A 420 0.42 11.30 -3.35
C ASP A 420 0.94 11.61 -1.93
N GLU A 421 1.20 12.89 -1.68
CA GLU A 421 1.83 13.36 -0.42
C GLU A 421 3.12 12.58 -0.07
N ALA A 422 4.03 12.43 -1.05
CA ALA A 422 5.26 11.63 -0.95
C ALA A 422 6.17 12.00 0.24
N GLN A 423 6.07 13.25 0.77
CA GLN A 423 6.81 13.68 1.97
C GLN A 423 6.38 12.94 3.25
N THR A 424 5.25 12.23 3.23
CA THR A 424 4.74 11.49 4.39
C THR A 424 5.36 10.09 4.53
N LEU A 425 6.22 9.67 3.60
CA LEU A 425 6.94 8.40 3.70
C LEU A 425 7.70 8.33 5.03
N PRO A 426 7.50 7.25 5.83
CA PRO A 426 8.02 7.19 7.18
C PRO A 426 9.54 7.08 7.19
N VAL A 427 10.19 8.03 7.86
CA VAL A 427 11.66 8.14 7.91
C VAL A 427 12.36 6.85 8.35
N PRO A 428 11.89 6.07 9.35
CA PRO A 428 12.51 4.82 9.75
C PRO A 428 12.57 3.73 8.66
N TYR A 429 11.77 3.88 7.60
CA TYR A 429 11.69 2.98 6.44
C TYR A 429 11.95 3.69 5.12
N LEU A 430 12.45 4.93 5.14
CA LEU A 430 12.57 5.76 3.94
C LEU A 430 13.51 5.13 2.91
N ARG A 431 14.66 4.63 3.34
CA ARG A 431 15.63 3.97 2.45
C ARG A 431 15.05 2.71 1.79
N PRO A 432 14.43 1.75 2.51
CA PRO A 432 13.72 0.63 1.89
C PRO A 432 12.62 1.07 0.90
N CYS A 433 11.81 2.07 1.24
CA CYS A 433 10.76 2.57 0.34
C CYS A 433 11.35 3.14 -0.96
N VAL A 434 12.37 4.00 -0.86
CA VAL A 434 13.05 4.58 -2.03
C VAL A 434 13.72 3.49 -2.86
N ARG A 435 14.39 2.51 -2.23
CA ARG A 435 15.00 1.38 -2.96
C ARG A 435 13.96 0.54 -3.70
N ALA A 436 12.79 0.30 -3.11
CA ALA A 436 11.70 -0.42 -3.77
C ALA A 436 11.16 0.35 -4.99
N ILE A 437 10.97 1.66 -4.88
CA ILE A 437 10.56 2.52 -6.01
C ILE A 437 11.61 2.45 -7.13
N ALA A 438 12.89 2.61 -6.79
CA ALA A 438 13.98 2.56 -7.77
C ALA A 438 14.03 1.19 -8.49
N GLU A 439 13.85 0.09 -7.76
CA GLU A 439 13.81 -1.26 -8.32
C GLU A 439 12.65 -1.46 -9.30
N LEU A 440 11.45 -0.96 -8.97
CA LEU A 440 10.27 -1.04 -9.84
C LEU A 440 10.47 -0.25 -11.14
N VAL A 441 11.10 0.92 -11.04
CA VAL A 441 11.39 1.76 -12.21
C VAL A 441 12.50 1.14 -13.06
N GLU A 442 13.59 0.73 -12.44
CA GLU A 442 14.79 0.25 -13.16
C GLU A 442 14.56 -1.10 -13.85
N ARG A 443 13.78 -2.01 -13.20
CA ARG A 443 13.75 -3.42 -13.60
C ARG A 443 12.39 -3.95 -14.00
N TYR A 444 11.32 -3.25 -13.66
CA TYR A 444 9.94 -3.72 -13.89
C TYR A 444 9.14 -2.78 -14.78
N GLY A 445 9.82 -1.90 -15.54
CA GLY A 445 9.20 -1.05 -16.56
C GLY A 445 8.20 -0.02 -16.02
N SER A 446 8.12 0.16 -14.69
CA SER A 446 7.16 1.08 -14.10
C SER A 446 7.63 2.53 -14.16
N THR A 447 6.69 3.46 -14.15
CA THR A 447 6.95 4.88 -13.91
C THR A 447 6.51 5.25 -12.51
N ALA A 448 7.32 5.98 -11.76
CA ALA A 448 6.95 6.50 -10.45
C ALA A 448 6.84 8.03 -10.47
N VAL A 449 5.73 8.56 -9.96
CA VAL A 449 5.46 10.00 -9.85
C VAL A 449 5.33 10.37 -8.38
N LEU A 450 6.22 11.22 -7.89
CA LEU A 450 6.20 11.72 -6.52
C LEU A 450 5.41 13.04 -6.47
N CYS A 451 4.14 12.96 -6.08
CA CYS A 451 3.26 14.11 -5.94
C CYS A 451 3.36 14.70 -4.53
N THR A 452 3.59 16.00 -4.43
CA THR A 452 3.72 16.65 -3.12
C THR A 452 3.46 18.17 -3.20
N ALA A 453 3.03 18.75 -2.09
CA ALA A 453 3.05 20.22 -1.94
C ALA A 453 4.46 20.72 -1.55
N THR A 454 5.26 19.86 -0.94
CA THR A 454 6.58 20.16 -0.37
C THR A 454 7.55 19.03 -0.74
N GLN A 455 8.42 19.27 -1.73
CA GLN A 455 9.33 18.23 -2.25
C GLN A 455 10.38 17.86 -1.20
N PRO A 456 10.38 16.61 -0.70
CA PRO A 456 11.45 16.13 0.16
C PRO A 456 12.75 15.96 -0.64
N GLU A 457 13.90 16.14 0.01
CA GLU A 457 15.23 15.98 -0.61
C GLU A 457 15.57 14.48 -0.74
N LEU A 458 14.92 13.78 -1.67
CA LEU A 458 15.10 12.34 -1.88
C LEU A 458 16.17 12.00 -2.94
N GLN A 459 16.65 12.99 -3.70
CA GLN A 459 17.63 12.78 -4.77
C GLN A 459 18.85 11.94 -4.34
N PRO A 460 19.50 12.22 -3.17
CA PRO A 460 20.66 11.42 -2.76
C PRO A 460 20.33 9.95 -2.48
N LEU A 461 19.10 9.63 -2.07
CA LEU A 461 18.66 8.25 -1.84
C LEU A 461 18.34 7.53 -3.16
N PHE A 462 17.83 8.26 -4.15
CA PHE A 462 17.66 7.71 -5.49
C PHE A 462 19.02 7.47 -6.14
N ASP A 463 19.94 8.45 -6.12
CA ASP A 463 21.29 8.28 -6.66
C ASP A 463 21.98 7.06 -6.02
N GLU A 464 21.88 6.89 -4.70
CA GLU A 464 22.36 5.69 -3.99
C GLU A 464 21.70 4.41 -4.51
N SER A 465 20.39 4.43 -4.74
CA SER A 465 19.61 3.28 -5.17
C SER A 465 19.92 2.85 -6.61
N PHE A 466 20.40 3.78 -7.44
CA PHE A 466 20.90 3.53 -8.80
C PHE A 466 22.43 3.45 -8.86
N ASP A 467 23.06 2.85 -7.85
CA ASP A 467 24.49 2.57 -7.77
C ASP A 467 25.42 3.81 -7.71
N GLY A 468 24.89 4.93 -7.31
CA GLY A 468 25.61 6.21 -7.22
C GLY A 468 25.59 7.02 -8.52
N ASP A 469 24.96 6.52 -9.57
CA ASP A 469 24.70 7.31 -10.77
C ASP A 469 23.66 8.39 -10.47
N HIS A 470 23.94 9.62 -10.94
CA HIS A 470 22.97 10.71 -10.76
C HIS A 470 21.75 10.48 -11.65
N VAL A 471 20.64 10.15 -11.01
CA VAL A 471 19.35 9.88 -11.68
C VAL A 471 18.61 11.17 -11.93
N ARG A 472 18.27 11.43 -13.19
CA ARG A 472 17.43 12.55 -13.54
C ARG A 472 15.99 12.29 -13.07
N VAL A 473 15.47 13.16 -12.20
CA VAL A 473 14.06 13.15 -11.75
C VAL A 473 13.39 14.44 -12.24
N PRO A 474 12.84 14.46 -13.47
CA PRO A 474 12.26 15.67 -14.03
C PRO A 474 10.96 16.05 -13.33
N GLU A 475 10.75 17.36 -13.17
CA GLU A 475 9.47 17.94 -12.72
C GLU A 475 8.49 17.98 -13.89
N ILE A 476 7.29 17.41 -13.74
CA ILE A 476 6.24 17.33 -14.77
C ILE A 476 5.73 18.74 -15.11
N SER A 477 5.51 19.55 -14.09
CA SER A 477 5.01 20.92 -14.26
C SER A 477 5.81 21.90 -13.40
N PRO A 478 6.98 22.37 -13.90
CA PRO A 478 7.76 23.35 -13.18
C PRO A 478 6.96 24.62 -12.92
N PHE A 479 6.81 24.98 -11.65
CA PHE A 479 6.15 26.22 -11.23
C PHE A 479 7.15 27.37 -11.26
N THR A 480 6.80 28.46 -11.94
CA THR A 480 7.50 29.74 -11.82
C THR A 480 7.19 30.37 -10.46
N ARG A 481 7.93 31.44 -10.12
CA ARG A 481 7.61 32.22 -8.91
C ARG A 481 6.21 32.84 -9.01
N ASP A 482 5.84 33.37 -10.18
CA ASP A 482 4.52 33.96 -10.43
C ASP A 482 3.38 32.93 -10.32
N ASP A 483 3.60 31.69 -10.82
CA ASP A 483 2.64 30.59 -10.61
C ASP A 483 2.39 30.35 -9.12
N ARG A 484 3.44 30.30 -8.30
CA ARG A 484 3.33 30.05 -6.85
C ARG A 484 2.66 31.19 -6.10
N ASP A 485 3.04 32.40 -6.42
CA ASP A 485 2.43 33.61 -5.83
C ASP A 485 0.92 33.65 -6.16
N SER A 486 0.51 33.17 -7.33
CA SER A 486 -0.90 33.07 -7.72
C SER A 486 -1.71 32.05 -6.93
N PHE A 487 -1.05 31.02 -6.38
CA PHE A 487 -1.66 30.06 -5.46
C PHE A 487 -1.53 30.44 -3.99
N ARG A 488 -0.89 31.57 -3.68
CA ARG A 488 -0.72 32.04 -2.31
C ARG A 488 -2.05 32.49 -1.72
N ARG A 489 -2.52 31.79 -0.71
CA ARG A 489 -3.84 31.99 -0.10
C ARG A 489 -3.80 32.40 1.35
N VAL A 490 -2.65 32.27 2.00
CA VAL A 490 -2.47 32.55 3.42
C VAL A 490 -1.15 33.26 3.68
N THR A 491 -1.08 33.91 4.83
CA THR A 491 0.17 34.44 5.42
C THR A 491 0.47 33.66 6.69
N ILE A 492 1.69 33.11 6.83
CA ILE A 492 2.15 32.42 8.05
C ILE A 492 2.80 33.44 8.97
N LYS A 493 2.35 33.51 10.23
CA LYS A 493 2.91 34.42 11.26
C LYS A 493 3.26 33.65 12.53
N ARG A 494 4.45 33.86 13.08
CA ARG A 494 4.85 33.28 14.36
C ARG A 494 4.31 34.16 15.51
N LEU A 495 3.62 33.55 16.47
CA LEU A 495 3.13 34.21 17.70
C LEU A 495 4.10 34.07 18.86
N GLY A 496 5.05 33.10 18.80
CA GLY A 496 5.89 32.74 19.93
C GLY A 496 5.16 31.93 20.99
N ASP A 497 5.62 32.01 22.24
CA ASP A 497 5.04 31.28 23.37
C ASP A 497 3.72 31.92 23.82
N ILE A 498 2.69 31.08 24.01
CA ILE A 498 1.38 31.48 24.50
C ILE A 498 0.85 30.46 25.50
N ALA A 499 0.26 30.95 26.60
CA ALA A 499 -0.42 30.07 27.55
C ALA A 499 -1.74 29.55 26.98
N LEU A 500 -2.17 28.35 27.39
CA LEU A 500 -3.34 27.69 26.80
C LEU A 500 -4.65 28.46 27.03
N ASP A 501 -4.79 29.11 28.19
CA ASP A 501 -5.94 29.95 28.51
C ASP A 501 -6.01 31.19 27.61
N ALA A 502 -4.89 31.90 27.42
CA ALA A 502 -4.79 33.03 26.51
C ALA A 502 -5.04 32.60 25.02
N LEU A 503 -4.65 31.37 24.66
CA LEU A 503 -4.97 30.81 23.36
C LEU A 503 -6.49 30.55 23.23
N ALA A 504 -7.12 29.95 24.25
CA ALA A 504 -8.57 29.69 24.27
C ALA A 504 -9.37 31.00 24.11
N GLU A 505 -8.99 32.05 24.83
CA GLU A 505 -9.61 33.39 24.71
C GLU A 505 -9.49 33.91 23.27
N ARG A 506 -8.29 33.83 22.64
CA ARG A 506 -8.10 34.23 21.24
C ARG A 506 -8.96 33.44 20.27
N LEU A 507 -9.05 32.12 20.45
CA LEU A 507 -9.89 31.26 19.61
C LEU A 507 -11.37 31.60 19.76
N GLY A 508 -11.84 31.94 20.99
CA GLY A 508 -13.19 32.36 21.29
C GLY A 508 -13.65 33.62 20.55
N HIS A 509 -12.72 34.53 20.22
CA HIS A 509 -13.04 35.73 19.43
C HIS A 509 -13.37 35.46 17.95
N HIS A 510 -13.04 34.28 17.43
CA HIS A 510 -13.35 33.92 16.05
C HIS A 510 -14.68 33.17 15.95
N LYS A 511 -15.49 33.51 14.95
CA LYS A 511 -16.70 32.77 14.63
C LYS A 511 -16.37 31.41 14.03
N GLN A 512 -15.36 31.36 13.15
CA GLN A 512 -14.88 30.14 12.52
C GLN A 512 -13.35 30.12 12.62
N VAL A 513 -12.78 29.08 13.21
CA VAL A 513 -11.34 28.95 13.44
C VAL A 513 -10.93 27.48 13.54
N LEU A 514 -9.75 27.17 12.98
CA LEU A 514 -9.07 25.90 13.17
C LEU A 514 -7.87 26.09 14.11
N CYS A 515 -7.78 25.26 15.14
CA CYS A 515 -6.58 25.17 15.99
C CYS A 515 -6.05 23.73 15.97
N VAL A 516 -4.78 23.56 15.59
CA VAL A 516 -4.12 22.25 15.55
C VAL A 516 -3.02 22.20 16.59
N VAL A 517 -3.12 21.23 17.51
CA VAL A 517 -2.20 21.02 18.63
C VAL A 517 -1.52 19.67 18.57
N ASN A 518 -0.40 19.51 19.27
CA ASN A 518 0.44 18.32 19.20
C ASN A 518 0.01 17.17 20.13
N THR A 519 -0.92 17.41 21.07
CA THR A 519 -1.38 16.39 22.02
C THR A 519 -2.90 16.36 22.13
N ARG A 520 -3.43 15.17 22.42
CA ARG A 520 -4.87 14.95 22.61
C ARG A 520 -5.39 15.70 23.85
N SER A 521 -4.61 15.74 24.92
CA SER A 521 -4.98 16.43 26.16
C SER A 521 -5.13 17.94 25.96
N LYS A 522 -4.21 18.59 25.22
CA LYS A 522 -4.35 20.01 24.85
C LYS A 522 -5.59 20.24 24.01
N ALA A 523 -5.90 19.33 23.05
CA ALA A 523 -7.08 19.44 22.21
C ALA A 523 -8.37 19.37 23.04
N GLN A 524 -8.46 18.43 23.98
CA GLN A 524 -9.61 18.32 24.88
C GLN A 524 -9.73 19.53 25.82
N CYS A 525 -8.65 19.95 26.44
CA CYS A 525 -8.65 21.12 27.35
C CYS A 525 -9.10 22.41 26.64
N LEU A 526 -8.56 22.70 25.46
CA LEU A 526 -8.99 23.88 24.68
C LEU A 526 -10.44 23.78 24.24
N HIS A 527 -10.90 22.57 23.85
CA HIS A 527 -12.30 22.36 23.49
C HIS A 527 -13.22 22.62 24.67
N ASP A 528 -12.90 22.12 25.87
CA ASP A 528 -13.76 22.26 27.05
C ASP A 528 -13.94 23.76 27.39
N TRP A 529 -12.89 24.57 27.33
CA TRP A 529 -13.00 26.02 27.51
C TRP A 529 -13.84 26.72 26.43
N LEU A 530 -13.67 26.33 25.17
CA LEU A 530 -14.49 26.91 24.08
C LEU A 530 -15.96 26.46 24.14
N ALA A 531 -16.23 25.27 24.68
CA ALA A 531 -17.57 24.73 24.82
C ALA A 531 -18.35 25.36 25.98
N GLU A 532 -17.68 25.98 26.96
CA GLU A 532 -18.35 26.79 28.01
C GLU A 532 -19.13 27.97 27.41
N ASP A 533 -18.59 28.59 26.34
CA ASP A 533 -19.25 29.72 25.66
C ASP A 533 -20.18 29.28 24.56
N ASP A 534 -19.81 28.25 23.77
CA ASP A 534 -20.57 27.79 22.60
C ASP A 534 -20.36 26.26 22.40
N ALA A 535 -21.12 25.47 23.15
CA ALA A 535 -21.04 24.02 23.12
C ALA A 535 -21.40 23.43 21.75
N GLU A 536 -22.33 24.05 21.01
CA GLU A 536 -22.75 23.56 19.72
C GLU A 536 -21.75 23.86 18.59
N GLY A 537 -21.12 25.03 18.65
CA GLY A 537 -20.15 25.48 17.64
C GLY A 537 -18.71 25.03 17.91
N SER A 538 -18.44 24.34 19.01
CA SER A 538 -17.10 23.88 19.40
C SER A 538 -16.92 22.38 19.13
N PHE A 539 -15.83 22.02 18.46
CA PHE A 539 -15.52 20.65 18.05
C PHE A 539 -14.10 20.26 18.46
N CYS A 540 -13.97 19.02 18.94
CA CYS A 540 -12.66 18.38 19.16
C CYS A 540 -12.49 17.22 18.18
N LEU A 541 -11.33 17.15 17.48
CA LEU A 541 -11.04 16.06 16.56
C LEU A 541 -9.71 15.39 16.93
N THR A 542 -9.80 14.16 17.43
CA THR A 542 -8.63 13.36 17.82
C THR A 542 -8.83 11.88 17.44
N THR A 543 -7.77 11.10 17.56
CA THR A 543 -7.86 9.63 17.39
C THR A 543 -8.50 8.92 18.59
N LEU A 544 -8.96 9.64 19.61
CA LEU A 544 -9.77 9.07 20.71
C LEU A 544 -11.24 8.88 20.35
N GLN A 545 -11.71 9.46 19.26
CA GLN A 545 -13.01 9.13 18.67
C GLN A 545 -12.85 7.95 17.71
N CYS A 546 -13.83 7.07 17.67
CA CYS A 546 -13.90 6.04 16.64
C CYS A 546 -14.19 6.66 15.25
N ALA A 547 -13.90 5.92 14.18
CA ALA A 547 -14.03 6.42 12.80
C ALA A 547 -15.47 6.84 12.45
N ALA A 548 -16.47 6.12 12.95
CA ALA A 548 -17.87 6.44 12.73
C ALA A 548 -18.26 7.82 13.27
N ASP A 549 -17.80 8.17 14.48
CA ASP A 549 -18.06 9.48 15.07
C ASP A 549 -17.28 10.59 14.35
N ARG A 550 -16.02 10.35 13.99
CA ARG A 550 -15.22 11.31 13.21
C ARG A 550 -15.90 11.68 11.89
N GLN A 551 -16.45 10.70 11.16
CA GLN A 551 -17.18 10.96 9.91
C GLN A 551 -18.39 11.87 10.12
N ARG A 552 -19.16 11.64 11.20
CA ARG A 552 -20.30 12.50 11.56
C ARG A 552 -19.85 13.93 11.89
N LEU A 553 -18.80 14.08 12.70
CA LEU A 553 -18.25 15.38 13.06
C LEU A 553 -17.73 16.15 11.85
N PHE A 554 -17.03 15.49 10.92
CA PHE A 554 -16.60 16.14 9.69
C PHE A 554 -17.76 16.63 8.82
N ALA A 555 -18.84 15.87 8.73
CA ALA A 555 -20.04 16.29 7.99
C ALA A 555 -20.68 17.53 8.64
N GLU A 556 -20.77 17.56 9.98
CA GLU A 556 -21.32 18.70 10.73
C GLU A 556 -20.44 19.94 10.61
N ILE A 557 -19.13 19.79 10.73
CA ILE A 557 -18.16 20.89 10.56
C ILE A 557 -18.30 21.52 9.17
N ARG A 558 -18.34 20.71 8.10
CA ARG A 558 -18.52 21.22 6.72
C ARG A 558 -19.82 21.99 6.58
N TYR A 559 -20.92 21.40 7.04
CA TYR A 559 -22.23 22.06 6.99
C TYR A 559 -22.22 23.43 7.69
N ARG A 560 -21.62 23.53 8.91
CA ARG A 560 -21.52 24.79 9.65
C ARG A 560 -20.59 25.80 8.97
N LEU A 561 -19.48 25.37 8.39
CA LEU A 561 -18.58 26.25 7.63
C LEU A 561 -19.29 26.84 6.41
N ASP A 562 -20.01 26.02 5.64
CA ASP A 562 -20.74 26.44 4.45
C ASP A 562 -21.93 27.35 4.79
N ALA A 563 -22.62 27.07 5.89
CA ALA A 563 -23.71 27.90 6.40
C ALA A 563 -23.22 29.21 7.06
N GLY A 564 -21.92 29.42 7.20
CA GLY A 564 -21.35 30.56 7.91
C GLY A 564 -21.72 30.58 9.41
N ALA A 565 -22.11 29.43 10.00
CA ALA A 565 -22.40 29.31 11.42
C ALA A 565 -21.12 29.30 12.27
N SER A 566 -21.27 29.42 13.60
CA SER A 566 -20.14 29.28 14.54
C SER A 566 -19.52 27.88 14.40
N CYS A 567 -18.19 27.83 14.19
CA CYS A 567 -17.46 26.59 14.01
C CYS A 567 -16.01 26.77 14.47
N ARG A 568 -15.74 26.40 15.73
CA ARG A 568 -14.42 26.44 16.35
C ARG A 568 -13.92 25.01 16.51
N VAL A 569 -12.91 24.65 15.74
CA VAL A 569 -12.37 23.28 15.71
C VAL A 569 -10.99 23.24 16.34
N VAL A 570 -10.85 22.43 17.38
CA VAL A 570 -9.54 22.07 17.95
C VAL A 570 -9.23 20.63 17.53
N SER A 571 -8.08 20.43 16.91
CA SER A 571 -7.73 19.10 16.37
C SER A 571 -6.27 18.77 16.69
N THR A 572 -5.95 17.48 16.64
CA THR A 572 -4.56 17.06 16.45
C THR A 572 -4.24 17.06 14.94
N SER A 573 -3.04 16.58 14.54
CA SER A 573 -2.62 16.47 13.14
C SER A 573 -3.60 15.70 12.24
N LEU A 574 -4.61 15.06 12.80
CA LEU A 574 -5.67 14.34 12.08
C LEU A 574 -6.34 15.15 10.96
N ILE A 575 -6.48 16.47 11.15
CA ILE A 575 -7.14 17.35 10.16
C ILE A 575 -6.18 17.84 9.06
N GLU A 576 -4.88 17.69 9.25
CA GLU A 576 -3.86 18.17 8.32
C GLU A 576 -3.92 17.47 6.98
N ALA A 577 -4.21 16.17 6.99
CA ALA A 577 -4.29 15.35 5.78
C ALA A 577 -5.74 14.93 5.48
N GLY A 578 -6.15 15.10 4.22
CA GLY A 578 -7.34 14.50 3.64
C GLY A 578 -8.70 15.04 4.04
N VAL A 579 -8.76 16.12 4.77
CA VAL A 579 -10.05 16.71 5.15
C VAL A 579 -10.36 17.90 4.27
N ASP A 580 -11.53 17.91 3.66
CA ASP A 580 -12.00 19.02 2.83
C ASP A 580 -12.77 20.03 3.69
N VAL A 581 -12.04 21.00 4.22
CA VAL A 581 -12.57 22.10 5.06
C VAL A 581 -11.87 23.41 4.68
N ASP A 582 -12.58 24.53 4.82
CA ASP A 582 -12.08 25.88 4.47
C ASP A 582 -12.34 26.87 5.60
N PHE A 583 -11.33 27.09 6.44
CA PHE A 583 -11.41 28.04 7.56
C PHE A 583 -10.87 29.42 7.17
N PRO A 584 -11.41 30.52 7.74
CA PRO A 584 -10.90 31.86 7.51
C PRO A 584 -9.54 32.12 8.19
N VAL A 585 -9.27 31.47 9.31
CA VAL A 585 -8.05 31.63 10.12
C VAL A 585 -7.68 30.28 10.74
N ALA A 586 -6.37 30.02 10.87
CA ALA A 586 -5.89 28.82 11.52
C ALA A 586 -4.77 29.12 12.52
N TYR A 587 -4.67 28.28 13.55
CA TYR A 587 -3.61 28.26 14.54
C TYR A 587 -2.94 26.89 14.52
N ARG A 588 -1.58 26.85 14.54
CA ARG A 588 -0.81 25.60 14.57
C ARG A 588 0.25 25.66 15.65
N GLU A 589 0.20 24.74 16.59
CA GLU A 589 1.30 24.56 17.54
C GLU A 589 2.58 24.16 16.79
N GLU A 590 3.74 24.66 17.18
CA GLU A 590 5.01 24.37 16.51
C GLU A 590 5.22 22.87 16.29
N ALA A 591 5.50 22.49 15.03
CA ALA A 591 5.79 21.16 14.57
C ALA A 591 6.82 21.22 13.43
N GLY A 592 6.74 20.32 12.46
CA GLY A 592 7.49 20.45 11.23
C GLY A 592 6.89 21.51 10.29
N LEU A 593 7.70 22.08 9.39
CA LEU A 593 7.21 23.01 8.37
C LEU A 593 6.17 22.37 7.44
N ASP A 594 6.30 21.09 7.16
CA ASP A 594 5.34 20.26 6.43
C ASP A 594 3.95 20.29 7.08
N SER A 595 3.87 20.10 8.41
CA SER A 595 2.62 20.20 9.18
C SER A 595 2.02 21.61 9.15
N VAL A 596 2.86 22.66 9.25
CA VAL A 596 2.41 24.04 9.16
C VAL A 596 1.78 24.33 7.78
N ILE A 597 2.41 23.85 6.71
CA ILE A 597 1.91 24.01 5.32
C ILE A 597 0.63 23.20 5.10
N GLN A 598 0.51 22.00 5.67
CA GLN A 598 -0.72 21.20 5.60
C GLN A 598 -1.89 21.87 6.33
N THR A 599 -1.65 22.44 7.52
CA THR A 599 -2.63 23.28 8.24
C THR A 599 -3.00 24.54 7.42
N ALA A 600 -2.01 25.19 6.81
CA ALA A 600 -2.23 26.34 5.91
C ALA A 600 -3.12 25.97 4.72
N GLY A 601 -3.02 24.74 4.23
CA GLY A 601 -3.89 24.19 3.19
C GLY A 601 -5.37 24.01 3.60
N ARG A 602 -5.71 24.16 4.89
CA ARG A 602 -7.09 24.16 5.42
C ARG A 602 -7.62 25.57 5.70
N CYS A 603 -6.76 26.59 5.53
CA CYS A 603 -7.10 28.00 5.67
C CYS A 603 -7.23 28.65 4.30
N ASN A 604 -8.35 29.33 4.05
CA ASN A 604 -8.67 29.95 2.75
C ASN A 604 -8.43 29.02 1.54
N ARG A 605 -8.81 27.74 1.73
CA ARG A 605 -8.56 26.67 0.75
C ARG A 605 -9.13 26.98 -0.62
N GLU A 606 -10.30 27.61 -0.67
CA GLU A 606 -10.99 27.96 -1.90
C GLU A 606 -10.60 29.34 -2.46
N GLY A 607 -9.65 30.04 -1.82
CA GLY A 607 -9.17 31.36 -2.25
C GLY A 607 -10.26 32.44 -2.26
N ARG A 608 -11.25 32.33 -1.36
CA ARG A 608 -12.38 33.27 -1.26
C ARG A 608 -12.01 34.61 -0.60
N ARG A 609 -10.86 34.67 0.06
CA ARG A 609 -10.36 35.80 0.84
C ARG A 609 -8.98 36.20 0.37
N LEU A 610 -8.56 37.40 0.69
CA LEU A 610 -7.18 37.84 0.45
C LEU A 610 -6.21 37.07 1.33
N ALA A 611 -5.04 36.75 0.81
CA ALA A 611 -3.98 36.07 1.56
C ALA A 611 -3.53 36.85 2.83
N SER A 612 -3.61 38.19 2.77
CA SER A 612 -3.30 39.05 3.92
C SER A 612 -4.33 38.97 5.05
N GLU A 613 -5.57 38.61 4.74
CA GLU A 613 -6.68 38.47 5.69
C GLU A 613 -6.78 37.03 6.28
N SER A 614 -6.15 36.05 5.61
CA SER A 614 -6.18 34.65 5.97
C SER A 614 -4.85 34.25 6.60
N VAL A 615 -4.79 34.31 7.94
CA VAL A 615 -3.55 34.15 8.69
C VAL A 615 -3.48 32.77 9.33
N VAL A 616 -2.34 32.11 9.17
CA VAL A 616 -1.96 30.92 9.93
C VAL A 616 -0.98 31.33 11.03
N HIS A 617 -1.44 31.25 12.26
CA HIS A 617 -0.65 31.60 13.44
C HIS A 617 0.12 30.36 13.96
N VAL A 618 1.45 30.41 13.93
CA VAL A 618 2.30 29.36 14.52
C VAL A 618 2.70 29.76 15.92
N PHE A 619 2.42 28.91 16.89
CA PHE A 619 2.64 29.19 18.31
C PHE A 619 3.32 28.02 19.03
N SER A 620 3.95 28.30 20.18
CA SER A 620 4.42 27.27 21.13
C SER A 620 3.72 27.43 22.46
N THR A 621 3.60 26.31 23.21
CA THR A 621 2.98 26.27 24.54
C THR A 621 3.94 25.70 25.58
N GLU A 622 3.75 26.04 26.86
CA GLU A 622 4.45 25.37 27.94
C GLU A 622 4.15 23.85 27.98
N GLY A 623 5.05 23.06 28.57
CA GLY A 623 4.88 21.62 28.78
C GLY A 623 5.66 20.73 27.82
N GLY A 624 6.47 21.32 26.91
CA GLY A 624 7.34 20.57 26.01
C GLY A 624 6.61 19.92 24.84
N CYS A 625 7.34 19.21 24.00
CA CYS A 625 6.81 18.48 22.85
C CYS A 625 7.10 16.99 22.93
N ALA A 626 6.31 16.19 22.23
CA ALA A 626 6.57 14.76 22.08
C ALA A 626 7.98 14.49 21.53
N PRO A 627 8.71 13.49 22.06
CA PRO A 627 10.12 13.24 21.70
C PRO A 627 10.38 13.14 20.19
N PHE A 628 9.45 12.57 19.43
CA PHE A 628 9.58 12.40 17.98
C PHE A 628 9.43 13.72 17.19
N LEU A 629 8.76 14.75 17.74
CA LEU A 629 8.63 16.07 17.12
C LEU A 629 9.83 16.98 17.36
N ARG A 630 10.69 16.68 18.34
CA ARG A 630 11.81 17.56 18.73
C ARG A 630 12.72 17.91 17.57
N GLN A 631 13.08 16.95 16.75
CA GLN A 631 13.95 17.19 15.59
C GLN A 631 13.25 18.00 14.51
N ASN A 632 11.97 17.74 14.25
CA ASN A 632 11.19 18.51 13.28
C ASN A 632 11.00 19.96 13.73
N ILE A 633 10.72 20.19 15.02
CA ILE A 633 10.62 21.53 15.61
C ILE A 633 11.97 22.25 15.57
N ALA A 634 13.08 21.55 15.89
CA ALA A 634 14.41 22.15 15.80
C ALA A 634 14.76 22.58 14.36
N ALA A 635 14.47 21.71 13.37
CA ALA A 635 14.63 22.02 11.96
C ALA A 635 13.73 23.20 11.52
N PHE A 636 12.44 23.19 11.95
CA PHE A 636 11.51 24.28 11.68
C PHE A 636 12.04 25.62 12.21
N ARG A 637 12.47 25.68 13.48
CA ARG A 637 13.01 26.90 14.11
C ARG A 637 14.25 27.40 13.38
N ALA A 638 15.20 26.50 13.06
CA ALA A 638 16.42 26.85 12.34
C ALA A 638 16.14 27.45 10.95
N VAL A 639 15.10 26.98 10.27
CA VAL A 639 14.69 27.52 8.96
C VAL A 639 13.90 28.81 9.12
N ALA A 640 12.98 28.88 10.09
CA ALA A 640 12.16 30.06 10.34
C ALA A 640 12.98 31.29 10.79
N ASP A 641 14.15 31.07 11.37
CA ASP A 641 15.08 32.15 11.73
C ASP A 641 15.89 32.69 10.52
N ARG A 642 15.99 31.88 9.43
CA ARG A 642 16.74 32.22 8.21
C ARG A 642 15.87 32.70 7.06
N HIS A 643 14.59 32.30 7.02
CA HIS A 643 13.65 32.58 5.96
C HIS A 643 12.45 33.41 6.47
N ALA A 644 12.29 34.62 5.95
CA ALA A 644 11.17 35.51 6.32
C ALA A 644 9.81 34.99 5.80
N ASP A 645 9.82 34.28 4.67
CA ASP A 645 8.64 33.63 4.10
C ASP A 645 8.81 32.11 4.07
N LEU A 646 8.00 31.43 4.86
CA LEU A 646 8.03 29.99 5.04
C LEU A 646 7.25 29.22 3.95
N ASN A 647 6.53 29.93 3.07
CA ASN A 647 5.82 29.31 1.93
C ASN A 647 6.71 29.17 0.68
N THR A 648 8.00 29.45 0.76
CA THR A 648 8.91 29.34 -0.39
C THR A 648 9.50 27.93 -0.48
N ASP A 649 9.83 27.49 -1.71
CA ASP A 649 10.51 26.23 -1.95
C ASP A 649 11.88 26.17 -1.27
N GLU A 650 12.57 27.31 -1.22
CA GLU A 650 13.87 27.41 -0.56
C GLU A 650 13.75 27.09 0.93
N ALA A 651 12.72 27.60 1.60
CA ALA A 651 12.45 27.31 3.02
C ALA A 651 12.08 25.83 3.21
N VAL A 652 11.25 25.29 2.32
CA VAL A 652 10.82 23.87 2.38
C VAL A 652 12.01 22.93 2.15
N ARG A 653 12.83 23.17 1.13
CA ARG A 653 14.04 22.37 0.89
C ARG A 653 15.03 22.47 2.03
N ALA A 654 15.27 23.68 2.55
CA ALA A 654 16.12 23.88 3.72
C ALA A 654 15.62 23.10 4.95
N TYR A 655 14.30 23.03 5.15
CA TYR A 655 13.69 22.27 6.23
C TYR A 655 13.95 20.76 6.10
N PHE A 656 13.69 20.16 4.94
CA PHE A 656 13.92 18.73 4.76
C PHE A 656 15.40 18.36 4.82
N ALA A 657 16.28 19.20 4.27
CA ALA A 657 17.73 19.01 4.41
C ALA A 657 18.16 19.02 5.88
N GLU A 658 17.63 19.96 6.69
CA GLU A 658 17.90 20.04 8.13
C GLU A 658 17.37 18.81 8.90
N VAL A 659 16.15 18.36 8.58
CA VAL A 659 15.56 17.13 9.17
C VAL A 659 16.43 15.92 8.88
N LEU A 660 16.87 15.73 7.64
CA LEU A 660 17.74 14.60 7.26
C LEU A 660 19.13 14.72 7.94
N CYS A 661 19.66 15.94 8.06
CA CYS A 661 20.91 16.19 8.76
C CYS A 661 20.81 15.84 10.25
N LEU A 662 19.76 16.30 10.94
CA LEU A 662 19.54 16.04 12.36
C LEU A 662 19.29 14.55 12.66
N ARG A 663 18.67 13.83 11.74
CA ARG A 663 18.34 12.39 11.92
C ARG A 663 19.49 11.45 11.61
N ASN A 664 20.33 11.78 10.65
CA ASN A 664 21.33 10.84 10.11
C ASN A 664 22.77 11.40 10.04
N GLY A 665 22.98 12.63 10.50
CA GLY A 665 24.30 13.29 10.33
C GLY A 665 24.63 13.56 8.86
N GLY A 666 23.61 13.64 7.98
CA GLY A 666 23.69 13.69 6.53
C GLY A 666 23.54 12.31 5.89
N VAL A 667 22.92 12.24 4.71
CA VAL A 667 22.66 10.98 3.95
C VAL A 667 23.97 10.20 3.68
N ALA A 668 25.09 10.90 3.55
CA ALA A 668 26.41 10.32 3.25
C ALA A 668 27.09 9.59 4.44
N ARG A 669 26.57 9.66 5.65
CA ARG A 669 27.18 9.09 6.88
C ARG A 669 26.38 7.98 7.53
N ALA A 670 25.61 7.21 6.77
CA ALA A 670 24.97 6.02 7.30
C ALA A 670 26.03 4.99 7.70
N ASN A 671 26.37 4.93 8.99
CA ASN A 671 27.19 3.86 9.53
C ASN A 671 26.42 2.55 9.43
N VAL A 672 27.03 1.54 8.82
CA VAL A 672 26.53 0.16 8.81
C VAL A 672 26.14 -0.26 10.23
N GLY A 673 24.84 -0.40 10.49
CA GLY A 673 24.33 -0.83 11.77
C GLY A 673 23.51 0.19 12.58
N ASN A 674 23.54 1.48 12.22
CA ASN A 674 22.77 2.52 12.93
C ASN A 674 22.13 3.51 11.94
N ASP A 675 21.54 2.98 10.85
CA ASP A 675 20.88 3.78 9.81
C ASP A 675 19.48 4.20 10.27
N ALA A 676 19.28 5.50 10.51
CA ALA A 676 18.01 6.04 10.92
C ALA A 676 16.94 5.97 9.81
N LEU A 677 17.35 5.83 8.56
CA LEU A 677 16.48 5.73 7.37
C LEU A 677 16.12 4.27 7.02
N ASP A 678 16.78 3.29 7.65
CA ASP A 678 16.46 1.85 7.65
C ASP A 678 16.64 1.28 9.06
N ARG A 679 15.92 1.85 10.01
CA ARG A 679 16.06 1.54 11.44
C ARG A 679 15.82 0.06 11.76
N LYS A 680 14.97 -0.60 11.01
CA LYS A 680 14.63 -2.02 11.18
C LYS A 680 15.54 -2.95 10.35
N ARG A 681 16.51 -2.41 9.63
CA ARG A 681 17.47 -3.17 8.79
C ARG A 681 16.74 -4.08 7.79
N ILE A 682 15.86 -3.47 7.00
CA ILE A 682 15.05 -4.18 6.01
C ILE A 682 15.89 -4.54 4.78
N LEU A 683 16.78 -3.63 4.36
CA LEU A 683 17.64 -3.89 3.21
C LEU A 683 18.73 -4.90 3.60
N PRO A 684 18.89 -5.97 2.81
CA PRO A 684 19.93 -6.96 3.08
C PRO A 684 21.32 -6.33 2.92
N LEU A 685 22.16 -6.52 3.94
CA LEU A 685 23.54 -6.07 3.90
C LEU A 685 24.39 -7.07 3.11
N HIS A 686 25.34 -6.55 2.32
CA HIS A 686 26.37 -7.39 1.72
C HIS A 686 27.26 -8.02 2.79
N GLY A 687 27.49 -9.31 2.68
CA GLY A 687 28.37 -10.04 3.56
C GLY A 687 28.52 -11.50 3.15
N ARG A 688 29.50 -12.21 3.73
CA ARG A 688 29.78 -13.63 3.48
C ARG A 688 28.62 -14.57 3.78
N ASP A 689 27.59 -14.09 4.49
CA ASP A 689 26.37 -14.83 4.87
C ASP A 689 25.19 -14.28 4.08
N ALA A 690 25.23 -14.41 2.75
CA ALA A 690 24.11 -14.06 1.87
C ALA A 690 22.90 -14.94 2.22
N ASN A 691 22.09 -14.48 3.14
CA ASN A 691 20.81 -15.09 3.52
C ASN A 691 19.70 -14.28 2.87
N TRP A 692 18.70 -14.96 2.33
CA TRP A 692 17.48 -14.33 1.84
C TRP A 692 16.39 -14.39 2.94
N PRO A 693 16.32 -13.39 3.83
CA PRO A 693 15.47 -13.44 5.02
C PRO A 693 14.06 -12.94 4.72
N PHE A 694 13.29 -13.64 3.90
CA PHE A 694 11.94 -13.22 3.46
C PHE A 694 10.95 -13.11 4.62
N ALA A 695 10.90 -14.14 5.48
CA ALA A 695 9.97 -14.18 6.60
C ALA A 695 10.37 -13.19 7.71
N ASP A 696 11.67 -13.06 7.98
CA ASP A 696 12.20 -12.12 8.96
C ASP A 696 11.96 -10.66 8.52
N ILE A 697 12.24 -10.31 7.24
CA ILE A 697 11.93 -8.99 6.70
C ILE A 697 10.43 -8.70 6.80
N ALA A 698 9.56 -9.65 6.42
CA ALA A 698 8.12 -9.47 6.47
C ALA A 698 7.60 -9.19 7.91
N LYS A 699 8.25 -9.72 8.93
CA LYS A 699 7.94 -9.40 10.34
C LYS A 699 8.39 -8.01 10.74
N ARG A 700 9.59 -7.60 10.30
CA ARG A 700 10.21 -6.33 10.68
C ARG A 700 9.65 -5.13 9.91
N PHE A 701 9.21 -5.33 8.65
CA PHE A 701 8.66 -4.26 7.84
C PHE A 701 7.20 -4.02 8.20
N ARG A 702 6.98 -3.04 9.07
CA ARG A 702 5.66 -2.57 9.49
C ARG A 702 5.67 -1.06 9.45
N LEU A 703 5.04 -0.46 8.43
CA LEU A 703 5.00 0.99 8.27
C LEU A 703 4.29 1.68 9.44
N ILE A 704 3.26 1.05 9.99
CA ILE A 704 2.63 1.44 11.24
C ILE A 704 3.12 0.47 12.32
N ASP A 705 4.13 0.90 13.08
CA ASP A 705 4.76 0.11 14.15
C ASP A 705 4.42 0.73 15.54
N THR A 706 3.13 0.97 15.75
CA THR A 706 2.65 1.48 17.05
C THR A 706 2.00 0.33 17.82
N PRO A 707 2.48 0.04 19.04
CA PRO A 707 1.90 -0.99 19.90
C PRO A 707 0.60 -0.48 20.53
N THR A 708 -0.44 -0.31 19.69
CA THR A 708 -1.77 0.09 20.16
C THR A 708 -2.72 -1.09 20.09
N ILE A 709 -3.67 -1.11 21.04
CA ILE A 709 -4.66 -2.16 21.19
C ILE A 709 -6.04 -1.53 20.93
N PRO A 710 -6.88 -2.14 20.05
CA PRO A 710 -8.20 -1.62 19.77
C PRO A 710 -9.15 -1.87 20.96
N VAL A 711 -9.85 -0.81 21.37
CA VAL A 711 -11.01 -0.89 22.27
C VAL A 711 -12.24 -0.57 21.45
N TYR A 712 -13.17 -1.51 21.36
CA TYR A 712 -14.40 -1.37 20.57
C TYR A 712 -15.46 -0.61 21.37
N ILE A 713 -16.08 0.38 20.74
CA ILE A 713 -17.07 1.27 21.35
C ILE A 713 -18.47 0.81 20.91
N PRO A 714 -19.33 0.36 21.83
CA PRO A 714 -20.69 -0.08 21.51
C PRO A 714 -21.63 1.11 21.27
N LEU A 715 -21.39 1.86 20.18
CA LEU A 715 -22.26 2.96 19.82
C LEU A 715 -23.68 2.46 19.49
N PRO A 716 -24.73 3.22 19.86
CA PRO A 716 -26.11 2.84 19.57
C PRO A 716 -26.34 2.52 18.09
N GLY A 717 -27.01 1.40 17.81
CA GLY A 717 -27.24 0.87 16.47
C GLY A 717 -26.24 -0.21 16.08
N GLU A 718 -25.58 -0.08 14.93
CA GLU A 718 -24.69 -1.11 14.40
C GLU A 718 -23.53 -1.44 15.34
N GLY A 719 -22.95 -0.44 16.01
CA GLY A 719 -21.81 -0.65 16.93
C GLY A 719 -22.15 -1.59 18.09
N SER A 720 -23.30 -1.40 18.75
CA SER A 720 -23.76 -2.28 19.84
C SER A 720 -23.97 -3.70 19.36
N LEU A 721 -24.63 -3.88 18.21
CA LEU A 721 -24.91 -5.21 17.64
C LEU A 721 -23.62 -5.97 17.29
N LEU A 722 -22.62 -5.28 16.74
CA LEU A 722 -21.32 -5.89 16.41
C LEU A 722 -20.54 -6.29 17.67
N CYS A 723 -20.58 -5.45 18.72
CA CYS A 723 -19.96 -5.76 20.01
C CYS A 723 -20.65 -6.96 20.70
N GLU A 724 -21.99 -7.03 20.66
CA GLU A 724 -22.76 -8.16 21.18
C GLU A 724 -22.39 -9.46 20.44
N ARG A 725 -22.26 -9.45 19.12
CA ARG A 725 -21.80 -10.60 18.33
C ARG A 725 -20.41 -11.06 18.78
N LEU A 726 -19.47 -10.11 18.94
CA LEU A 726 -18.12 -10.41 19.42
C LEU A 726 -18.16 -11.08 20.81
N GLU A 727 -18.97 -10.56 21.74
CA GLU A 727 -19.15 -11.10 23.09
C GLU A 727 -19.74 -12.54 23.10
N HIS A 728 -20.55 -12.87 22.11
CA HIS A 728 -21.10 -14.23 21.92
C HIS A 728 -20.10 -15.19 21.24
N GLY A 729 -18.87 -14.75 20.97
CA GLY A 729 -17.80 -15.57 20.42
C GLY A 729 -17.74 -15.63 18.90
N ASP A 730 -18.44 -14.73 18.20
CA ASP A 730 -18.27 -14.61 16.75
C ASP A 730 -16.94 -13.92 16.47
N MET A 731 -16.04 -14.63 15.76
CA MET A 731 -14.65 -14.20 15.50
C MET A 731 -14.35 -14.18 14.00
N ASP A 732 -15.39 -13.92 13.17
CA ASP A 732 -15.18 -13.89 11.74
C ASP A 732 -14.44 -12.60 11.25
N ARG A 733 -13.75 -12.72 10.13
CA ARG A 733 -12.93 -11.63 9.57
C ARG A 733 -13.77 -10.39 9.20
N THR A 734 -15.02 -10.59 8.77
CA THR A 734 -15.91 -9.51 8.36
C THR A 734 -16.41 -8.72 9.57
N LEU A 735 -16.67 -9.42 10.69
CA LEU A 735 -17.02 -8.79 11.97
C LEU A 735 -15.90 -7.84 12.41
N PHE A 736 -14.63 -8.30 12.41
CA PHE A 736 -13.51 -7.45 12.81
C PHE A 736 -13.30 -6.24 11.88
N ARG A 737 -13.53 -6.40 10.58
CA ARG A 737 -13.48 -5.26 9.66
C ARG A 737 -14.55 -4.21 9.96
N LYS A 738 -15.79 -4.64 10.22
CA LYS A 738 -16.88 -3.74 10.61
C LYS A 738 -16.60 -3.07 11.96
N LEU A 739 -16.13 -3.84 12.95
CA LEU A 739 -15.73 -3.33 14.25
C LEU A 739 -14.61 -2.28 14.18
N GLY A 740 -13.74 -2.32 13.18
CA GLY A 740 -12.70 -1.33 12.96
C GLY A 740 -13.24 0.11 12.90
N ARG A 741 -14.46 0.33 12.38
CA ARG A 741 -15.12 1.64 12.37
C ARG A 741 -15.51 2.16 13.75
N TYR A 742 -15.64 1.26 14.72
CA TYR A 742 -16.03 1.51 16.10
C TYR A 742 -14.85 1.35 17.07
N ALA A 743 -13.64 1.18 16.56
CA ALA A 743 -12.44 1.00 17.35
C ALA A 743 -11.79 2.34 17.73
N VAL A 744 -11.32 2.43 18.98
CA VAL A 744 -10.37 3.44 19.46
C VAL A 744 -9.08 2.73 19.82
N ASN A 745 -7.98 3.09 19.15
CA ASN A 745 -6.68 2.50 19.43
C ASN A 745 -6.03 3.18 20.64
N VAL A 746 -5.77 2.40 21.69
CA VAL A 746 -5.17 2.88 22.95
C VAL A 746 -3.79 2.24 23.16
N TRP A 747 -2.91 2.93 23.91
CA TRP A 747 -1.63 2.36 24.32
C TRP A 747 -1.84 1.27 25.37
N PRO A 748 -0.94 0.27 25.52
CA PRO A 748 -1.04 -0.75 26.56
C PRO A 748 -1.25 -0.18 27.96
N ARG A 749 -0.53 0.89 28.31
CA ARG A 749 -0.69 1.59 29.60
C ARG A 749 -2.11 2.15 29.83
N HIS A 750 -2.76 2.64 28.77
CA HIS A 750 -4.13 3.16 28.85
C HIS A 750 -5.14 2.02 28.97
N LEU A 751 -4.87 0.90 28.28
CA LEU A 751 -5.67 -0.30 28.43
C LEU A 751 -5.62 -0.83 29.87
N GLU A 752 -4.44 -0.87 30.49
CA GLU A 752 -4.28 -1.25 31.90
C GLU A 752 -5.07 -0.33 32.86
N GLN A 753 -5.07 0.99 32.59
CA GLN A 753 -5.91 1.93 33.34
C GLN A 753 -7.40 1.59 33.19
N LEU A 754 -7.88 1.38 31.97
CA LEU A 754 -9.28 1.00 31.69
C LEU A 754 -9.65 -0.33 32.35
N LYS A 755 -8.74 -1.32 32.35
CA LYS A 755 -8.92 -2.59 33.06
C LYS A 755 -9.00 -2.40 34.57
N SER A 756 -8.11 -1.58 35.15
CA SER A 756 -8.03 -1.37 36.60
C SER A 756 -9.31 -0.78 37.20
N VAL A 757 -10.05 0.00 36.41
CA VAL A 757 -11.35 0.59 36.81
C VAL A 757 -12.54 -0.24 36.33
N GLY A 758 -12.33 -1.40 35.70
CA GLY A 758 -13.38 -2.26 35.18
C GLY A 758 -14.15 -1.68 33.98
N ALA A 759 -13.58 -0.71 33.28
CA ALA A 759 -14.23 0.01 32.20
C ALA A 759 -14.30 -0.78 30.88
N VAL A 760 -13.52 -1.85 30.72
CA VAL A 760 -13.47 -2.70 29.51
C VAL A 760 -13.72 -4.16 29.85
N LEU A 761 -14.39 -4.86 28.93
CA LEU A 761 -14.54 -6.30 28.95
C LEU A 761 -13.55 -6.93 27.97
N ALA A 762 -12.75 -7.89 28.47
CA ALA A 762 -11.93 -8.73 27.62
C ALA A 762 -12.77 -9.87 27.03
N VAL A 763 -12.67 -10.06 25.72
CA VAL A 763 -13.35 -11.13 24.96
C VAL A 763 -12.28 -11.89 24.19
N GLY A 764 -12.10 -13.18 24.50
CA GLY A 764 -11.09 -14.00 23.86
C GLY A 764 -10.63 -15.17 24.72
N PRO A 765 -9.56 -15.88 24.32
CA PRO A 765 -9.07 -17.05 25.03
C PRO A 765 -8.44 -16.76 26.42
N GLY A 766 -8.25 -15.48 26.78
CA GLY A 766 -7.70 -15.07 28.08
C GLY A 766 -6.23 -15.44 28.31
N LYS A 767 -5.47 -15.67 27.22
CA LYS A 767 -4.05 -16.09 27.30
C LYS A 767 -3.06 -14.92 27.27
N SER A 768 -3.40 -13.86 26.53
CA SER A 768 -2.61 -12.63 26.46
C SER A 768 -3.45 -11.48 25.90
N ASP A 769 -3.05 -10.23 26.19
CA ASP A 769 -3.69 -9.02 25.62
C ASP A 769 -3.56 -8.92 24.10
N GLU A 770 -2.64 -9.67 23.49
CA GLU A 770 -2.49 -9.76 22.04
C GLU A 770 -3.53 -10.66 21.39
N GLU A 771 -4.10 -11.62 22.17
CA GLU A 771 -5.10 -12.57 21.70
C GLU A 771 -6.53 -12.16 22.09
N ASP A 772 -6.68 -11.25 23.08
CA ASP A 772 -7.98 -10.77 23.55
C ASP A 772 -8.43 -9.51 22.83
N CYS A 773 -9.76 -9.39 22.66
CA CYS A 773 -10.44 -8.21 22.17
C CYS A 773 -11.06 -7.45 23.34
N PHE A 774 -11.13 -6.11 23.26
CA PHE A 774 -11.64 -5.29 24.36
C PHE A 774 -12.84 -4.47 23.92
N VAL A 775 -13.96 -4.60 24.67
CA VAL A 775 -15.19 -3.83 24.46
C VAL A 775 -15.36 -2.87 25.63
N LEU A 776 -15.62 -1.58 25.34
CA LEU A 776 -15.88 -0.59 26.36
C LEU A 776 -17.22 -0.88 27.05
N ARG A 777 -17.22 -0.99 28.39
CA ARG A 777 -18.43 -1.20 29.23
C ARG A 777 -18.95 0.08 29.85
N ASP A 778 -18.05 0.93 30.31
CA ASP A 778 -18.44 2.21 30.90
C ASP A 778 -18.52 3.28 29.80
N MET A 779 -19.69 3.43 29.22
CA MET A 779 -19.99 4.47 28.21
C MET A 779 -19.91 5.88 28.77
N GLY A 780 -19.84 6.08 30.08
CA GLY A 780 -19.56 7.38 30.72
C GLY A 780 -18.15 7.92 30.41
N LEU A 781 -17.23 7.01 30.03
CA LEU A 781 -15.87 7.35 29.59
C LEU A 781 -15.78 7.69 28.09
N TYR A 782 -16.85 7.57 27.33
CA TYR A 782 -16.83 7.91 25.91
C TYR A 782 -17.87 8.97 25.55
N SER A 783 -17.45 9.92 24.75
CA SER A 783 -18.32 10.94 24.18
C SER A 783 -18.11 11.03 22.66
N SER A 784 -19.17 11.05 21.88
CA SER A 784 -19.08 11.22 20.44
C SER A 784 -18.37 12.52 20.01
N ARG A 785 -18.36 13.55 20.88
CA ARG A 785 -17.68 14.83 20.62
C ARG A 785 -16.22 14.86 21.04
N LEU A 786 -15.86 14.22 22.17
CA LEU A 786 -14.49 14.25 22.72
C LEU A 786 -13.73 12.96 22.52
N GLY A 787 -14.42 11.85 22.25
CA GLY A 787 -13.85 10.52 22.23
C GLY A 787 -13.71 9.91 23.62
N LEU A 788 -12.80 8.93 23.73
CA LEU A 788 -12.50 8.21 24.96
C LEU A 788 -11.74 9.11 25.94
N LYS A 789 -12.26 9.24 27.16
CA LYS A 789 -11.59 9.95 28.27
C LYS A 789 -10.56 9.03 28.88
N LEU A 790 -9.33 9.49 28.91
CA LEU A 790 -8.21 8.82 29.55
C LEU A 790 -7.68 9.77 30.64
N ASP A 791 -7.84 9.39 31.91
CA ASP A 791 -7.41 10.23 33.03
C ASP A 791 -5.88 10.36 33.14
N GLY A 792 -5.40 11.58 33.43
CA GLY A 792 -4.07 11.86 33.94
C GLY A 792 -3.04 12.35 32.92
N ALA A 793 -2.03 13.02 33.41
CA ALA A 793 -0.91 13.75 32.81
C ALA A 793 0.00 12.96 31.83
N THR A 794 -0.44 11.87 31.30
CA THR A 794 0.29 10.95 30.40
C THR A 794 -0.38 10.74 29.05
N ALA A 795 -1.29 11.64 28.63
CA ALA A 795 -1.91 11.64 27.31
C ALA A 795 -0.93 12.04 26.18
N ASP A 796 0.36 12.06 26.43
CA ASP A 796 1.41 12.32 25.45
C ASP A 796 1.60 11.08 24.56
N GLY A 797 0.58 10.80 23.77
CA GLY A 797 0.60 9.76 22.77
C GLY A 797 1.36 10.20 21.53
N ILE A 798 2.33 9.40 21.14
CA ILE A 798 3.00 9.42 19.85
C ILE A 798 1.93 9.28 18.75
N PHE A 799 1.88 10.20 17.79
CA PHE A 799 1.07 10.10 16.60
C PHE A 799 1.90 9.53 15.46
N VAL A 800 1.31 8.59 14.74
CA VAL A 800 1.70 8.24 13.37
C VAL A 800 0.59 8.70 12.44
#